data_becedcb73f74e1fbd4568b98b64a60ba
#
_entry.id   becedcb73f74e1fbd4568b98b64a60ba
#
_cell.length_a   1.000
_cell.length_b   1.000
_cell.length_c   1.000
_cell.angle_alpha   90.00
_cell.angle_beta   90.00
_cell.angle_gamma   90.00
#
_symmetry.space_group_name_H-M   'P 1'
#
loop_
_entity.id
_entity.type
_entity.pdbx_description
1 polymer ?
#
loop_
_entity_poly.entity_id
_entity_poly.type
_entity_poly.pdbx_seq_one_letter_code
_entity_poly.pdbx_strand_id
1 'polypeptide(L)'
;MSSFPTAFSRAPSLMFTMQNLSNINSTNVRLGRLNNQLATGLDILRPSDDPVRSAAISTLDTRIEHTNQLLQNLNFAGSSVGTLDQILADAKNLVDEAASIASSQINSDPETRESQALIIDSLIDSLYSLSNQESLIGHVFGGSAPGRQPIIYDRGAYRFVGEVGGLTAALGTASNVPLTLGVGSAIGELSSRMEGTVNLDPDLTADTLLTDLNGANRLGVNTGIIEFSYNGGQVAQVDLTGAVTVGDVLDRLNAAVIEYESDQAVTVLGPSAFSVNNGSISVDIPAGNLEFFDIAGSSVASDLGLTNNAAVPFNAGNPDGIDLDPKLTWTSPITSLAGLGGTPLGSIQLNNNAATHTIDLSGAQTLADIKSAIEAGNTGVRVLISDDQQSINIVTESAGLQTHALSISEVLGGGDTAALLGIRTLAGSTRLSDFNDGDGVSIIEGRTDPLTGLVDPALNTDFEIKLGDGFTISIDLSTADIATVDTFVAAVNAQADAQLTAAGRPTTDFSANMGAISNGIEFNQSAALGAGGPIGIRPVNNSQAAEQLGLMDGKSGGANTLLRSEDRATIRVNNLFSHLLDLSEALKNDDTFGIELATKRLGISQDHVIQARSTVGGYSRRLDDEVRRQEDRVVFDQAVRSQLRDLDFAAASSEFAQLQLQLQAGLSVAAQSQQRTLLDFLG
;
A
#
# COMPACT_ATOMS: atom_id res chain seq x y z
N MET A 1 35.49 114.49 -18.66
CA MET A 1 36.11 113.29 -18.10
C MET A 1 35.04 112.55 -17.38
N SER A 2 34.63 111.41 -17.90
CA SER A 2 33.52 110.60 -17.39
C SER A 2 34.01 109.72 -16.25
N SER A 3 33.43 109.95 -15.08
CA SER A 3 33.62 109.05 -13.95
C SER A 3 32.85 107.71 -14.18
N PHE A 4 33.57 106.62 -14.25
CA PHE A 4 32.95 105.30 -14.26
C PHE A 4 32.35 104.99 -12.88
N PRO A 5 31.17 104.42 -12.79
CA PRO A 5 30.57 104.12 -11.52
C PRO A 5 31.23 102.87 -10.87
N THR A 6 31.69 103.05 -9.64
CA THR A 6 32.35 102.05 -8.77
C THR A 6 31.37 100.94 -8.25
N ALA A 7 30.21 100.78 -8.89
CA ALA A 7 29.20 99.78 -8.48
C ALA A 7 29.47 98.37 -8.98
N PHE A 8 30.37 98.14 -9.95
CA PHE A 8 30.63 96.83 -10.55
C PHE A 8 31.62 95.95 -9.78
N SER A 9 32.41 96.57 -8.81
CA SER A 9 33.37 95.77 -8.04
C SER A 9 32.75 94.98 -6.84
N ARG A 10 31.57 95.38 -6.34
CA ARG A 10 30.93 94.77 -5.18
C ARG A 10 30.13 93.54 -5.55
N ALA A 11 29.55 93.44 -6.72
CA ALA A 11 28.76 92.22 -7.18
C ALA A 11 29.68 91.02 -7.35
N PRO A 12 30.89 91.07 -7.97
CA PRO A 12 31.78 89.87 -8.07
C PRO A 12 32.29 89.40 -6.68
N SER A 13 32.56 90.26 -5.74
CA SER A 13 33.05 89.88 -4.41
C SER A 13 31.95 89.21 -3.56
N LEU A 14 30.70 89.69 -3.62
CA LEU A 14 29.56 89.08 -2.93
C LEU A 14 29.21 87.69 -3.54
N MET A 15 29.27 87.58 -4.85
CA MET A 15 29.08 86.34 -5.57
C MET A 15 30.18 85.33 -5.23
N PHE A 16 31.43 85.73 -5.14
CA PHE A 16 32.54 84.85 -4.72
C PHE A 16 32.43 84.44 -3.26
N THR A 17 31.98 85.30 -2.35
CA THR A 17 31.73 84.99 -0.95
C THR A 17 30.54 83.98 -0.81
N MET A 18 29.44 84.18 -1.55
CA MET A 18 28.31 83.25 -1.59
C MET A 18 28.74 81.91 -2.14
N GLN A 19 29.57 81.87 -3.19
CA GLN A 19 30.08 80.63 -3.78
C GLN A 19 30.98 79.85 -2.81
N ASN A 20 31.84 80.53 -2.09
CA ASN A 20 32.71 79.98 -1.04
C ASN A 20 31.86 79.40 0.11
N LEU A 21 30.87 80.14 0.62
CA LEU A 21 29.97 79.70 1.65
C LEU A 21 29.15 78.42 1.19
N SER A 22 28.68 78.41 -0.06
CA SER A 22 28.02 77.28 -0.66
C SER A 22 28.95 76.07 -0.74
N ASN A 23 30.22 76.25 -1.13
CA ASN A 23 31.23 75.20 -1.19
C ASN A 23 31.55 74.62 0.21
N ILE A 24 31.73 75.53 1.20
CA ILE A 24 31.97 75.14 2.61
C ILE A 24 30.79 74.35 3.15
N ASN A 25 29.55 74.78 2.90
CA ASN A 25 28.35 74.10 3.35
C ASN A 25 28.23 72.74 2.67
N SER A 26 28.50 72.66 1.38
CA SER A 26 28.49 71.38 0.66
C SER A 26 29.57 70.41 1.18
N THR A 27 30.74 70.90 1.52
CA THR A 27 31.84 70.13 2.11
C THR A 27 31.45 69.61 3.52
N ASN A 28 30.80 70.45 4.34
CA ASN A 28 30.31 70.08 5.66
C ASN A 28 29.21 68.98 5.58
N VAL A 29 28.29 69.11 4.66
CA VAL A 29 27.25 68.09 4.43
C VAL A 29 27.89 66.74 4.00
N ARG A 30 28.89 66.80 3.10
CA ARG A 30 29.64 65.60 2.70
C ARG A 30 30.43 64.99 3.86
N LEU A 31 31.09 65.79 4.68
CA LEU A 31 31.78 65.31 5.87
C LEU A 31 30.84 64.68 6.89
N GLY A 32 29.66 65.26 7.13
CA GLY A 32 28.67 64.76 8.01
C GLY A 32 28.11 63.34 7.49
N ARG A 33 27.91 63.25 6.17
CA ARG A 33 27.50 61.98 5.54
C ARG A 33 28.60 60.92 5.69
N LEU A 34 29.84 61.26 5.35
CA LEU A 34 30.97 60.35 5.41
C LEU A 34 31.29 59.91 6.85
N ASN A 35 31.11 60.80 7.83
CA ASN A 35 31.23 60.48 9.25
C ASN A 35 30.19 59.49 9.69
N ASN A 36 28.92 59.59 9.23
CA ASN A 36 27.89 58.63 9.49
C ASN A 36 28.18 57.27 8.80
N GLN A 37 28.70 57.29 7.56
CA GLN A 37 29.12 56.08 6.84
C GLN A 37 30.28 55.40 7.58
N LEU A 38 31.31 56.14 8.03
CA LEU A 38 32.40 55.57 8.81
C LEU A 38 31.98 55.06 10.18
N ALA A 39 31.00 55.70 10.83
CA ALA A 39 30.48 55.27 12.12
C ALA A 39 29.61 54.01 12.01
N THR A 40 28.89 53.82 10.90
CA THR A 40 28.03 52.68 10.69
C THR A 40 28.69 51.54 9.90
N GLY A 41 29.79 51.84 9.17
CA GLY A 41 30.42 50.88 8.25
C GLY A 41 29.64 50.65 6.97
N LEU A 42 28.61 51.47 6.68
CA LEU A 42 27.72 51.29 5.53
C LEU A 42 27.90 52.42 4.53
N ASP A 43 28.01 52.09 3.23
CA ASP A 43 28.05 53.07 2.15
C ASP A 43 26.63 53.64 1.89
N ILE A 44 25.62 52.81 1.95
CA ILE A 44 24.20 53.18 1.76
C ILE A 44 23.51 53.18 3.12
N LEU A 45 23.10 54.34 3.59
CA LEU A 45 22.42 54.53 4.87
C LEU A 45 20.89 54.60 4.73
N ARG A 46 20.43 55.14 3.60
CA ARG A 46 19.00 55.36 3.32
C ARG A 46 18.67 54.96 1.88
N PRO A 47 17.43 54.50 1.63
CA PRO A 47 16.99 54.19 0.26
C PRO A 47 17.13 55.35 -0.75
N SER A 48 17.07 56.56 -0.27
CA SER A 48 17.25 57.77 -1.08
C SER A 48 18.70 58.00 -1.54
N ASP A 49 19.70 57.37 -0.92
CA ASP A 49 21.11 57.53 -1.28
C ASP A 49 21.44 56.87 -2.63
N ASP A 50 20.93 55.66 -2.84
CA ASP A 50 20.95 54.94 -4.12
C ASP A 50 19.73 53.99 -4.19
N PRO A 51 18.67 54.39 -4.87
CA PRO A 51 17.43 53.57 -4.95
C PRO A 51 17.64 52.22 -5.60
N VAL A 52 18.53 52.11 -6.58
CA VAL A 52 18.76 50.84 -7.33
C VAL A 52 19.51 49.84 -6.45
N ARG A 53 20.64 50.30 -5.84
CA ARG A 53 21.41 49.45 -4.92
C ARG A 53 20.59 49.10 -3.67
N SER A 54 19.78 50.02 -3.14
CA SER A 54 18.89 49.77 -2.00
C SER A 54 17.83 48.73 -2.30
N ALA A 55 17.23 48.75 -3.49
CA ALA A 55 16.28 47.73 -3.93
C ALA A 55 16.97 46.37 -4.03
N ALA A 56 18.17 46.30 -4.59
CA ALA A 56 18.96 45.05 -4.66
C ALA A 56 19.31 44.52 -3.26
N ILE A 57 19.73 45.40 -2.32
CA ILE A 57 20.01 45.03 -0.92
C ILE A 57 18.74 44.46 -0.26
N SER A 58 17.61 45.13 -0.40
CA SER A 58 16.32 44.63 0.16
C SER A 58 15.92 43.28 -0.38
N THR A 59 16.13 43.04 -1.69
CA THR A 59 15.86 41.72 -2.30
C THR A 59 16.80 40.65 -1.73
N LEU A 60 18.09 40.99 -1.55
CA LEU A 60 19.07 40.07 -0.95
C LEU A 60 18.74 39.76 0.51
N ASP A 61 18.37 40.80 1.31
CA ASP A 61 17.96 40.58 2.70
C ASP A 61 16.75 39.64 2.81
N THR A 62 15.72 39.85 1.99
CA THR A 62 14.56 38.98 1.93
C THR A 62 14.94 37.52 1.53
N ARG A 63 15.87 37.38 0.57
CA ARG A 63 16.38 36.07 0.15
C ARG A 63 17.16 35.37 1.26
N ILE A 64 18.05 36.09 1.94
CA ILE A 64 18.84 35.56 3.06
C ILE A 64 17.91 35.12 4.18
N GLU A 65 16.90 35.93 4.53
CA GLU A 65 15.93 35.60 5.57
C GLU A 65 15.11 34.35 5.20
N HIS A 66 14.62 34.27 3.97
CA HIS A 66 13.91 33.08 3.46
C HIS A 66 14.82 31.83 3.48
N THR A 67 16.09 31.98 3.08
CA THR A 67 17.02 30.83 3.06
C THR A 67 17.37 30.40 4.49
N ASN A 68 17.51 31.34 5.44
CA ASN A 68 17.72 31.01 6.85
C ASN A 68 16.51 30.27 7.45
N GLN A 69 15.28 30.67 7.10
CA GLN A 69 14.07 29.96 7.51
C GLN A 69 14.05 28.52 6.92
N LEU A 70 14.44 28.37 5.66
CA LEU A 70 14.56 27.07 5.02
C LEU A 70 15.62 26.20 5.72
N LEU A 71 16.77 26.76 6.10
CA LEU A 71 17.81 26.06 6.87
C LEU A 71 17.29 25.56 8.23
N GLN A 72 16.49 26.37 8.93
CA GLN A 72 15.86 25.92 10.18
C GLN A 72 14.91 24.73 9.94
N ASN A 73 14.11 24.80 8.89
CA ASN A 73 13.20 23.68 8.52
C ASN A 73 13.98 22.42 8.11
N LEU A 74 15.08 22.57 7.38
CA LEU A 74 15.98 21.47 7.00
C LEU A 74 16.62 20.81 8.23
N ASN A 75 17.12 21.61 9.18
CA ASN A 75 17.70 21.09 10.42
C ASN A 75 16.66 20.36 11.28
N PHE A 76 15.43 20.88 11.33
CA PHE A 76 14.32 20.17 11.99
C PHE A 76 14.02 18.83 11.32
N ALA A 77 13.93 18.81 9.99
CA ALA A 77 13.74 17.58 9.23
C ALA A 77 14.90 16.59 9.42
N GLY A 78 16.14 17.08 9.43
CA GLY A 78 17.33 16.28 9.71
C GLY A 78 17.28 15.62 11.08
N SER A 79 16.84 16.34 12.10
CA SER A 79 16.64 15.78 13.46
C SER A 79 15.56 14.70 13.47
N SER A 80 14.47 14.88 12.75
CA SER A 80 13.40 13.88 12.65
C SER A 80 13.87 12.61 11.93
N VAL A 81 14.58 12.76 10.80
CA VAL A 81 15.16 11.63 10.06
C VAL A 81 16.24 10.93 10.88
N GLY A 82 17.05 11.67 11.65
CA GLY A 82 18.03 11.10 12.58
C GLY A 82 17.38 10.27 13.69
N THR A 83 16.24 10.71 14.24
CA THR A 83 15.46 9.93 15.20
C THR A 83 14.93 8.65 14.57
N LEU A 84 14.43 8.71 13.32
CA LEU A 84 14.01 7.54 12.56
C LEU A 84 15.15 6.52 12.38
N ASP A 85 16.34 6.96 11.96
CA ASP A 85 17.51 6.05 11.81
C ASP A 85 17.89 5.38 13.13
N GLN A 86 17.86 6.14 14.24
CA GLN A 86 18.16 5.57 15.56
C GLN A 86 17.15 4.49 15.96
N ILE A 87 15.85 4.75 15.79
CA ILE A 87 14.79 3.79 16.12
C ILE A 87 14.91 2.53 15.26
N LEU A 88 15.20 2.70 13.96
CA LEU A 88 15.41 1.55 13.07
C LEU A 88 16.71 0.79 13.41
N ALA A 89 17.74 1.47 13.93
CA ALA A 89 18.94 0.81 14.44
C ALA A 89 18.62 -0.04 15.68
N ASP A 90 17.83 0.49 16.59
CA ASP A 90 17.41 -0.21 17.81
C ASP A 90 16.49 -1.39 17.45
N ALA A 91 15.54 -1.23 16.51
CA ALA A 91 14.73 -2.33 15.98
C ALA A 91 15.60 -3.43 15.35
N LYS A 92 16.62 -3.06 14.57
CA LYS A 92 17.57 -4.02 14.00
C LYS A 92 18.30 -4.81 15.10
N ASN A 93 18.74 -4.16 16.15
CA ASN A 93 19.43 -4.83 17.25
C ASN A 93 18.51 -5.85 17.95
N LEU A 94 17.23 -5.53 18.14
CA LEU A 94 16.23 -6.46 18.69
C LEU A 94 16.05 -7.68 17.79
N VAL A 95 15.96 -7.47 16.47
CA VAL A 95 15.83 -8.59 15.51
C VAL A 95 17.08 -9.45 15.48
N ASP A 96 18.27 -8.84 15.49
CA ASP A 96 19.55 -9.57 15.53
C ASP A 96 19.66 -10.43 16.79
N GLU A 97 19.26 -9.92 17.96
CA GLU A 97 19.24 -10.65 19.22
C GLU A 97 18.27 -11.82 19.15
N ALA A 98 17.03 -11.60 18.68
CA ALA A 98 16.04 -12.66 18.51
C ALA A 98 16.51 -13.76 17.55
N ALA A 99 17.10 -13.38 16.40
CA ALA A 99 17.64 -14.32 15.42
C ALA A 99 18.83 -15.13 15.99
N SER A 100 19.67 -14.49 16.81
CA SER A 100 20.77 -15.17 17.52
C SER A 100 20.26 -16.20 18.53
N ILE A 101 19.23 -15.83 19.31
CA ILE A 101 18.56 -16.74 20.24
C ILE A 101 17.97 -17.91 19.43
N ALA A 102 17.15 -17.65 18.42
CA ALA A 102 16.53 -18.68 17.62
C ALA A 102 17.54 -19.70 17.08
N SER A 103 18.61 -19.21 16.45
CA SER A 103 19.66 -20.07 15.88
C SER A 103 20.37 -20.92 16.94
N SER A 104 20.56 -20.40 18.16
CA SER A 104 21.23 -21.11 19.25
C SER A 104 20.34 -22.18 19.91
N GLN A 105 19.01 -22.04 19.80
CA GLN A 105 18.05 -22.90 20.50
C GLN A 105 17.62 -24.16 19.73
N ILE A 106 17.99 -24.29 18.45
CA ILE A 106 17.64 -25.47 17.62
C ILE A 106 18.09 -26.78 18.28
N ASN A 107 19.27 -26.78 18.90
CA ASN A 107 19.85 -27.99 19.56
C ASN A 107 19.92 -27.88 21.10
N SER A 108 19.17 -26.95 21.71
CA SER A 108 19.20 -26.75 23.15
C SER A 108 18.15 -27.64 23.87
N ASP A 109 18.27 -27.72 25.19
CA ASP A 109 17.32 -28.44 26.03
C ASP A 109 16.05 -27.59 26.32
N PRO A 110 14.92 -28.23 26.68
CA PRO A 110 13.64 -27.55 26.92
C PRO A 110 13.69 -26.45 27.99
N GLU A 111 14.42 -26.64 29.10
CA GLU A 111 14.50 -25.64 30.19
C GLU A 111 15.22 -24.38 29.70
N THR A 112 16.25 -24.54 28.86
CA THR A 112 16.96 -23.42 28.24
C THR A 112 16.04 -22.68 27.27
N ARG A 113 15.25 -23.40 26.46
CA ARG A 113 14.27 -22.82 25.52
C ARG A 113 13.22 -22.00 26.26
N GLU A 114 12.63 -22.53 27.34
CA GLU A 114 11.65 -21.80 28.13
C GLU A 114 12.23 -20.49 28.72
N SER A 115 13.46 -20.54 29.21
CA SER A 115 14.17 -19.35 29.70
C SER A 115 14.42 -18.32 28.59
N GLN A 116 14.76 -18.76 27.40
CA GLN A 116 14.96 -17.88 26.24
C GLN A 116 13.65 -17.29 25.71
N ALA A 117 12.53 -18.01 25.82
CA ALA A 117 11.21 -17.50 25.48
C ALA A 117 10.86 -16.24 26.26
N LEU A 118 11.21 -16.16 27.55
CA LEU A 118 11.01 -14.97 28.37
C LEU A 118 11.80 -13.75 27.86
N ILE A 119 12.99 -14.00 27.30
CA ILE A 119 13.80 -12.94 26.69
C ILE A 119 13.09 -12.46 25.42
N ILE A 120 12.62 -13.38 24.56
CA ILE A 120 11.86 -13.02 23.37
C ILE A 120 10.60 -12.22 23.74
N ASP A 121 9.85 -12.59 24.76
CA ASP A 121 8.70 -11.83 25.25
C ASP A 121 9.11 -10.37 25.61
N SER A 122 10.26 -10.20 26.28
CA SER A 122 10.81 -8.86 26.59
C SER A 122 11.22 -8.07 25.34
N LEU A 123 11.73 -8.77 24.30
CA LEU A 123 12.03 -8.13 23.02
C LEU A 123 10.77 -7.67 22.29
N ILE A 124 9.68 -8.44 22.37
CA ILE A 124 8.35 -8.06 21.83
C ILE A 124 7.83 -6.78 22.52
N ASP A 125 7.91 -6.70 23.85
CA ASP A 125 7.51 -5.50 24.62
C ASP A 125 8.38 -4.28 24.24
N SER A 126 9.67 -4.51 24.03
CA SER A 126 10.60 -3.47 23.58
C SER A 126 10.27 -2.98 22.18
N LEU A 127 9.97 -3.89 21.25
CA LEU A 127 9.54 -3.56 19.90
C LEU A 127 8.23 -2.77 19.89
N TYR A 128 7.27 -3.16 20.73
CA TYR A 128 6.00 -2.43 20.89
C TYR A 128 6.22 -1.01 21.37
N SER A 129 7.06 -0.82 22.40
CA SER A 129 7.46 0.50 22.89
C SER A 129 8.12 1.32 21.81
N LEU A 130 9.04 0.74 21.06
CA LEU A 130 9.80 1.37 20.00
C LEU A 130 8.91 1.79 18.81
N SER A 131 7.97 0.91 18.44
CA SER A 131 7.00 1.18 17.39
C SER A 131 6.03 2.31 17.72
N ASN A 132 5.82 2.59 19.01
CA ASN A 132 4.96 3.67 19.51
C ASN A 132 5.76 4.89 20.02
N GLN A 133 7.05 4.96 19.69
CA GLN A 133 7.88 6.06 20.18
C GLN A 133 7.45 7.41 19.59
N GLU A 134 7.42 8.43 20.46
CA GLU A 134 7.07 9.80 20.08
C GLU A 134 8.32 10.66 19.82
N SER A 135 8.18 11.60 18.91
CA SER A 135 9.11 12.68 18.62
C SER A 135 8.43 14.05 18.83
N LEU A 136 9.09 15.13 18.46
CA LEU A 136 8.51 16.48 18.54
C LEU A 136 7.25 16.67 17.68
N ILE A 137 7.07 15.85 16.65
CA ILE A 137 5.91 15.91 15.74
C ILE A 137 4.85 14.85 16.06
N GLY A 138 5.03 14.05 17.12
CA GLY A 138 4.18 12.94 17.52
C GLY A 138 4.83 11.59 17.24
N HIS A 139 4.02 10.55 17.09
CA HIS A 139 4.51 9.19 16.85
C HIS A 139 5.30 9.09 15.55
N VAL A 140 6.52 8.59 15.63
CA VAL A 140 7.48 8.50 14.53
C VAL A 140 6.98 7.59 13.42
N PHE A 141 6.28 6.52 13.79
CA PHE A 141 5.65 5.55 12.88
C PHE A 141 4.15 5.78 12.67
N GLY A 142 3.62 6.94 13.10
CA GLY A 142 2.20 7.29 12.93
C GLY A 142 1.79 7.60 11.49
N GLY A 143 2.72 7.55 10.56
CA GLY A 143 2.47 7.87 9.16
C GLY A 143 2.04 9.33 8.97
N SER A 144 0.97 9.57 8.22
CA SER A 144 0.41 10.92 8.01
C SER A 144 -0.41 11.43 9.19
N ALA A 145 -0.69 10.59 10.21
CA ALA A 145 -1.43 10.93 11.43
C ALA A 145 -0.57 10.74 12.70
N PRO A 146 0.50 11.51 12.91
CA PRO A 146 1.45 11.30 14.02
C PRO A 146 0.84 11.53 15.41
N GLY A 147 -0.34 12.15 15.50
CA GLY A 147 -1.06 12.33 16.77
C GLY A 147 -1.77 11.09 17.30
N ARG A 148 -1.74 9.96 16.57
CA ARG A 148 -2.36 8.70 16.98
C ARG A 148 -1.31 7.63 17.19
N GLN A 149 -1.48 6.83 18.23
CA GLN A 149 -0.64 5.66 18.48
C GLN A 149 -0.73 4.69 17.30
N PRO A 150 0.39 4.33 16.64
CA PRO A 150 0.35 3.52 15.42
C PRO A 150 0.03 2.05 15.65
N ILE A 151 0.48 1.47 16.78
CA ILE A 151 0.25 0.05 17.09
C ILE A 151 -0.46 -0.07 18.43
N ILE A 152 -1.53 -0.87 18.45
CA ILE A 152 -2.22 -1.25 19.69
C ILE A 152 -2.10 -2.75 19.90
N TYR A 153 -2.08 -3.15 21.18
CA TYR A 153 -2.19 -4.55 21.57
C TYR A 153 -3.66 -4.85 21.90
N ASP A 154 -4.24 -5.83 21.22
CA ASP A 154 -5.63 -6.24 21.40
C ASP A 154 -5.72 -7.78 21.38
N ARG A 155 -6.16 -8.37 22.49
CA ARG A 155 -6.47 -9.80 22.63
C ARG A 155 -5.36 -10.73 22.11
N GLY A 156 -4.12 -10.49 22.48
CA GLY A 156 -2.99 -11.36 22.11
C GLY A 156 -2.38 -11.06 20.73
N ALA A 157 -2.83 -10.02 20.04
CA ALA A 157 -2.27 -9.60 18.77
C ALA A 157 -1.92 -8.11 18.74
N TYR A 158 -0.96 -7.76 17.91
CA TYR A 158 -0.57 -6.37 17.63
C TYR A 158 -1.27 -5.92 16.35
N ARG A 159 -2.00 -4.81 16.45
CA ARG A 159 -2.76 -4.26 15.33
C ARG A 159 -2.29 -2.87 14.99
N PHE A 160 -2.09 -2.63 13.71
CA PHE A 160 -1.83 -1.30 13.18
C PHE A 160 -3.13 -0.50 13.08
N VAL A 161 -3.11 0.72 13.62
CA VAL A 161 -4.24 1.67 13.60
C VAL A 161 -3.82 3.06 13.12
N GLY A 162 -2.58 3.20 12.66
CA GLY A 162 -2.03 4.42 12.09
C GLY A 162 -2.36 4.58 10.61
N GLU A 163 -1.69 5.53 9.96
CA GLU A 163 -1.78 5.76 8.52
C GLU A 163 -0.52 5.25 7.80
N VAL A 164 -0.68 4.64 6.63
CA VAL A 164 0.43 4.00 5.90
C VAL A 164 1.40 5.04 5.32
N GLY A 165 0.89 6.18 4.86
CA GLY A 165 1.70 7.24 4.25
C GLY A 165 2.47 8.05 5.29
N GLY A 166 3.76 8.35 5.04
CA GLY A 166 4.53 9.26 5.89
C GLY A 166 4.16 10.73 5.69
N LEU A 167 4.24 11.53 6.76
CA LEU A 167 4.17 12.99 6.66
C LEU A 167 5.42 13.48 5.92
N THR A 168 5.25 14.20 4.84
CA THR A 168 6.36 14.69 4.01
C THR A 168 6.49 16.20 4.08
N ALA A 169 7.72 16.71 3.98
CA ALA A 169 8.00 18.13 3.87
C ALA A 169 8.62 18.46 2.50
N ALA A 170 8.20 19.60 1.93
CA ALA A 170 8.83 20.20 0.76
C ALA A 170 9.90 21.20 1.23
N LEU A 171 11.16 20.85 1.07
CA LEU A 171 12.30 21.58 1.60
C LEU A 171 13.23 22.03 0.45
N GLY A 172 12.86 23.11 -0.22
CA GLY A 172 13.63 23.63 -1.35
C GLY A 172 13.60 22.69 -2.56
N THR A 173 14.77 22.23 -3.02
CA THR A 173 14.89 21.22 -4.08
C THR A 173 14.71 19.78 -3.55
N ALA A 174 14.79 19.59 -2.23
CA ALA A 174 14.45 18.33 -1.57
C ALA A 174 12.94 18.28 -1.36
N SER A 175 12.20 17.82 -2.36
CA SER A 175 10.76 17.57 -2.28
C SER A 175 10.48 16.19 -1.70
N ASN A 176 9.35 16.06 -0.99
CA ASN A 176 8.85 14.79 -0.44
C ASN A 176 9.82 14.08 0.52
N VAL A 177 10.49 14.85 1.41
CA VAL A 177 11.29 14.25 2.48
C VAL A 177 10.34 13.79 3.58
N PRO A 178 10.30 12.50 3.93
CA PRO A 178 9.45 12.00 5.00
C PRO A 178 9.99 12.45 6.37
N LEU A 179 9.12 13.06 7.17
CA LEU A 179 9.37 13.41 8.57
C LEU A 179 8.95 12.28 9.51
N THR A 180 7.99 11.46 9.06
CA THR A 180 7.53 10.23 9.70
C THR A 180 7.53 9.10 8.68
N LEU A 181 7.53 7.87 9.14
CA LEU A 181 7.34 6.69 8.29
C LEU A 181 6.05 5.98 8.68
N GLY A 182 5.42 5.31 7.71
CA GLY A 182 4.47 4.26 8.03
C GLY A 182 5.22 3.08 8.66
N VAL A 183 4.71 2.53 9.74
CA VAL A 183 5.37 1.46 10.50
C VAL A 183 5.65 0.22 9.63
N GLY A 184 4.83 -0.06 8.63
CA GLY A 184 5.03 -1.17 7.70
C GLY A 184 6.36 -1.15 6.96
N SER A 185 6.95 0.03 6.77
CA SER A 185 8.30 0.13 6.19
C SER A 185 9.38 -0.50 7.07
N ALA A 186 9.14 -0.61 8.38
CA ALA A 186 10.09 -1.13 9.36
C ALA A 186 9.78 -2.56 9.82
N ILE A 187 8.51 -2.86 10.08
CA ILE A 187 8.10 -4.14 10.69
C ILE A 187 7.56 -5.16 9.67
N GLY A 188 7.28 -4.75 8.43
CA GLY A 188 6.68 -5.60 7.40
C GLY A 188 5.21 -5.31 7.14
N GLU A 189 4.42 -6.33 6.83
CA GLU A 189 3.02 -6.20 6.49
C GLU A 189 2.16 -5.63 7.63
N LEU A 190 1.14 -4.85 7.27
CA LEU A 190 0.20 -4.24 8.23
C LEU A 190 -1.19 -4.85 8.15
N SER A 191 -1.50 -5.51 7.07
CA SER A 191 -2.74 -6.23 6.84
C SER A 191 -2.48 -7.41 5.92
N SER A 192 -3.22 -8.48 6.12
CA SER A 192 -3.25 -9.62 5.22
C SER A 192 -4.68 -9.82 4.70
N ARG A 193 -4.80 -10.30 3.47
CA ARG A 193 -6.07 -10.43 2.76
C ARG A 193 -6.31 -11.87 2.36
N MET A 194 -7.48 -12.38 2.72
CA MET A 194 -8.06 -13.54 2.10
C MET A 194 -8.77 -13.09 0.82
N GLU A 195 -8.40 -13.63 -0.30
CA GLU A 195 -9.09 -13.40 -1.57
C GLU A 195 -10.28 -14.34 -1.70
N GLY A 196 -11.43 -13.80 -2.13
CA GLY A 196 -12.60 -14.59 -2.39
C GLY A 196 -12.37 -15.59 -3.52
N THR A 197 -12.76 -16.84 -3.31
CA THR A 197 -12.50 -17.94 -4.24
C THR A 197 -13.67 -18.22 -5.20
N VAL A 198 -14.82 -17.56 -5.00
CA VAL A 198 -16.05 -17.77 -5.79
C VAL A 198 -16.44 -16.48 -6.47
N ASN A 199 -16.68 -16.54 -7.78
CA ASN A 199 -17.36 -15.48 -8.51
C ASN A 199 -18.83 -15.49 -8.07
N LEU A 200 -19.29 -14.39 -7.46
CA LEU A 200 -20.66 -14.26 -6.97
C LEU A 200 -21.65 -13.90 -8.08
N ASP A 201 -21.15 -13.44 -9.23
CA ASP A 201 -21.88 -13.25 -10.49
C ASP A 201 -23.28 -12.63 -10.29
N PRO A 202 -23.37 -11.31 -10.06
CA PRO A 202 -24.66 -10.67 -9.87
C PRO A 202 -25.51 -10.77 -11.14
N ASP A 203 -26.78 -11.11 -11.01
CA ASP A 203 -27.71 -11.17 -12.14
C ASP A 203 -27.76 -9.81 -12.86
N LEU A 204 -27.65 -9.85 -14.18
CA LEU A 204 -27.93 -8.71 -15.03
C LEU A 204 -29.44 -8.45 -15.06
N THR A 205 -29.85 -7.21 -14.81
CA THR A 205 -31.25 -6.79 -14.89
C THR A 205 -31.40 -5.54 -15.75
N ALA A 206 -32.63 -5.21 -16.16
CA ALA A 206 -32.87 -3.96 -16.87
C ALA A 206 -32.53 -2.70 -16.04
N ASP A 207 -32.59 -2.80 -14.70
CA ASP A 207 -32.29 -1.69 -13.80
C ASP A 207 -30.77 -1.57 -13.52
N THR A 208 -29.96 -2.53 -13.97
CA THR A 208 -28.49 -2.48 -13.78
C THR A 208 -27.91 -1.26 -14.49
N LEU A 209 -27.10 -0.47 -13.76
CA LEU A 209 -26.44 0.69 -14.34
C LEU A 209 -25.30 0.25 -15.29
N LEU A 210 -25.13 0.95 -16.40
CA LEU A 210 -24.03 0.67 -17.34
C LEU A 210 -22.64 0.91 -16.70
N THR A 211 -22.55 1.76 -15.69
CA THR A 211 -21.32 1.95 -14.88
C THR A 211 -20.99 0.75 -14.01
N ASP A 212 -21.99 -0.04 -13.67
CA ASP A 212 -21.86 -1.22 -12.82
C ASP A 212 -21.66 -2.51 -13.65
N LEU A 213 -21.23 -2.37 -14.90
CA LEU A 213 -20.85 -3.46 -15.80
C LEU A 213 -19.36 -3.43 -16.06
N ASN A 214 -18.72 -4.59 -16.09
CA ASN A 214 -17.37 -4.75 -16.66
C ASN A 214 -17.41 -4.71 -18.19
N GLY A 215 -18.56 -5.06 -18.78
CA GLY A 215 -18.76 -5.16 -20.20
C GLY A 215 -18.12 -6.43 -20.80
N ALA A 216 -18.54 -6.82 -21.99
CA ALA A 216 -18.08 -8.04 -22.64
C ALA A 216 -16.56 -8.11 -22.84
N ASN A 217 -15.88 -6.96 -22.91
CA ASN A 217 -14.42 -6.84 -23.02
C ASN A 217 -13.71 -6.62 -21.67
N ARG A 218 -14.42 -6.55 -20.55
CA ARG A 218 -13.90 -6.23 -19.21
C ARG A 218 -13.20 -4.87 -19.10
N LEU A 219 -13.56 -3.92 -19.95
CA LEU A 219 -13.03 -2.55 -19.99
C LEU A 219 -14.08 -1.50 -19.56
N GLY A 220 -15.24 -1.94 -19.10
CA GLY A 220 -16.42 -1.12 -18.86
C GLY A 220 -17.27 -0.98 -20.12
N VAL A 221 -18.41 -0.30 -19.99
CA VAL A 221 -19.36 -0.06 -21.08
C VAL A 221 -19.35 1.41 -21.44
N ASN A 222 -19.02 1.71 -22.69
CA ASN A 222 -19.16 3.05 -23.26
C ASN A 222 -20.53 3.21 -23.89
N THR A 223 -21.03 4.44 -23.98
CA THR A 223 -22.27 4.79 -24.67
C THR A 223 -21.95 5.61 -25.93
N GLY A 224 -22.75 5.43 -26.96
CA GLY A 224 -22.54 6.11 -28.25
C GLY A 224 -23.45 5.55 -29.34
N ILE A 225 -23.11 5.77 -30.58
CA ILE A 225 -23.88 5.29 -31.74
C ILE A 225 -23.27 3.96 -32.20
N ILE A 226 -24.14 2.98 -32.46
CA ILE A 226 -23.80 1.68 -33.06
C ILE A 226 -24.58 1.50 -34.36
N GLU A 227 -24.15 0.57 -35.19
CA GLU A 227 -24.81 0.21 -36.41
C GLU A 227 -25.32 -1.25 -36.37
N PHE A 228 -26.39 -1.50 -37.12
CA PHE A 228 -26.88 -2.88 -37.29
C PHE A 228 -27.38 -3.10 -38.73
N SER A 229 -27.39 -4.38 -39.14
CA SER A 229 -27.99 -4.81 -40.40
C SER A 229 -28.77 -6.10 -40.20
N TYR A 230 -29.84 -6.28 -40.96
CA TYR A 230 -30.62 -7.52 -40.99
C TYR A 230 -30.41 -8.23 -42.33
N ASN A 231 -29.99 -9.51 -42.31
CA ASN A 231 -29.70 -10.33 -43.48
C ASN A 231 -28.75 -9.66 -44.50
N GLY A 232 -27.80 -8.83 -44.05
CA GLY A 232 -26.90 -8.07 -44.94
C GLY A 232 -27.60 -6.96 -45.75
N GLY A 233 -28.80 -6.53 -45.28
CA GLY A 233 -29.56 -5.45 -45.91
C GLY A 233 -29.04 -4.05 -45.58
N GLN A 234 -29.93 -3.05 -45.59
CA GLN A 234 -29.56 -1.67 -45.29
C GLN A 234 -29.02 -1.57 -43.85
N VAL A 235 -27.93 -0.81 -43.68
CA VAL A 235 -27.39 -0.50 -42.38
C VAL A 235 -28.22 0.61 -41.70
N ALA A 236 -28.63 0.40 -40.48
CA ALA A 236 -29.31 1.40 -39.65
C ALA A 236 -28.47 1.69 -38.40
N GLN A 237 -28.75 2.84 -37.76
CA GLN A 237 -28.01 3.28 -36.58
C GLN A 237 -28.91 3.27 -35.34
N VAL A 238 -28.30 3.01 -34.19
CA VAL A 238 -28.92 3.17 -32.86
C VAL A 238 -28.08 4.14 -32.04
N ASP A 239 -28.71 5.20 -31.56
CA ASP A 239 -28.08 6.17 -30.68
C ASP A 239 -28.28 5.76 -29.20
N LEU A 240 -27.23 5.23 -28.59
CA LEU A 240 -27.19 4.86 -27.18
C LEU A 240 -26.58 5.95 -26.30
N THR A 241 -26.30 7.14 -26.87
CA THR A 241 -25.72 8.27 -26.11
C THR A 241 -26.64 8.67 -24.95
N GLY A 242 -26.09 8.68 -23.73
CA GLY A 242 -26.85 9.04 -22.55
C GLY A 242 -27.80 7.95 -22.01
N ALA A 243 -27.68 6.71 -22.48
CA ALA A 243 -28.26 5.56 -21.77
C ALA A 243 -27.57 5.40 -20.40
N VAL A 244 -28.31 5.13 -19.36
CA VAL A 244 -27.84 5.03 -17.97
C VAL A 244 -27.96 3.59 -17.47
N THR A 245 -29.02 2.90 -17.85
CA THR A 245 -29.31 1.53 -17.45
C THR A 245 -29.28 0.58 -18.65
N VAL A 246 -29.21 -0.72 -18.38
CA VAL A 246 -29.39 -1.75 -19.41
C VAL A 246 -30.76 -1.62 -20.05
N GLY A 247 -31.81 -1.30 -19.28
CA GLY A 247 -33.15 -1.05 -19.79
C GLY A 247 -33.20 0.07 -20.81
N ASP A 248 -32.49 1.18 -20.59
CA ASP A 248 -32.39 2.25 -21.59
C ASP A 248 -31.78 1.75 -22.91
N VAL A 249 -30.79 0.86 -22.84
CA VAL A 249 -30.18 0.25 -24.01
C VAL A 249 -31.17 -0.65 -24.73
N LEU A 250 -31.87 -1.53 -24.00
CA LEU A 250 -32.88 -2.43 -24.58
C LEU A 250 -34.02 -1.65 -25.25
N ASP A 251 -34.53 -0.60 -24.61
CA ASP A 251 -35.58 0.24 -25.16
C ASP A 251 -35.18 0.94 -26.46
N ARG A 252 -33.95 1.45 -26.53
CA ARG A 252 -33.40 2.12 -27.72
C ARG A 252 -33.12 1.12 -28.85
N LEU A 253 -32.59 -0.08 -28.53
CA LEU A 253 -32.41 -1.14 -29.49
C LEU A 253 -33.78 -1.58 -30.09
N ASN A 254 -34.76 -1.80 -29.22
CA ASN A 254 -36.13 -2.14 -29.63
C ASN A 254 -36.73 -1.06 -30.56
N ALA A 255 -36.65 0.20 -30.15
CA ALA A 255 -37.20 1.32 -30.93
C ALA A 255 -36.57 1.41 -32.33
N ALA A 256 -35.22 1.29 -32.40
CA ALA A 256 -34.48 1.40 -33.67
C ALA A 256 -34.76 0.22 -34.61
N VAL A 257 -34.90 -1.01 -34.09
CA VAL A 257 -35.21 -2.19 -34.93
C VAL A 257 -36.67 -2.15 -35.38
N ILE A 258 -37.61 -1.71 -34.56
CA ILE A 258 -39.04 -1.51 -34.94
C ILE A 258 -39.16 -0.44 -36.04
N GLU A 259 -38.40 0.68 -35.96
CA GLU A 259 -38.33 1.68 -37.02
C GLU A 259 -37.81 1.07 -38.31
N TYR A 260 -36.75 0.31 -38.25
CA TYR A 260 -36.17 -0.43 -39.39
C TYR A 260 -37.20 -1.40 -40.02
N GLU A 261 -37.94 -2.15 -39.22
CA GLU A 261 -39.02 -3.06 -39.65
C GLU A 261 -40.08 -2.31 -40.47
N SER A 262 -40.47 -1.14 -39.97
CA SER A 262 -41.48 -0.29 -40.65
C SER A 262 -40.96 0.23 -41.99
N ASP A 263 -39.70 0.70 -42.01
CA ASP A 263 -39.08 1.30 -43.20
C ASP A 263 -38.78 0.29 -44.30
N GLN A 264 -38.37 -0.91 -43.92
CA GLN A 264 -37.99 -2.00 -44.84
C GLN A 264 -39.16 -2.97 -45.14
N ALA A 265 -40.31 -2.79 -44.48
CA ALA A 265 -41.46 -3.71 -44.52
C ALA A 265 -41.09 -5.18 -44.27
N VAL A 266 -40.24 -5.41 -43.23
CA VAL A 266 -39.78 -6.74 -42.80
C VAL A 266 -40.15 -6.95 -41.31
N THR A 267 -40.14 -8.18 -40.86
CA THR A 267 -40.25 -8.52 -39.45
C THR A 267 -38.92 -9.11 -38.96
N VAL A 268 -38.32 -8.50 -37.97
CA VAL A 268 -37.03 -8.89 -37.40
C VAL A 268 -37.22 -9.47 -36.01
N LEU A 269 -37.99 -8.78 -35.15
CA LEU A 269 -38.19 -9.12 -33.76
C LEU A 269 -39.36 -10.08 -33.54
N GLY A 270 -39.16 -11.04 -32.67
CA GLY A 270 -40.21 -11.85 -32.07
C GLY A 270 -40.90 -11.18 -30.90
N PRO A 271 -41.86 -11.86 -30.23
CA PRO A 271 -42.64 -11.28 -29.14
C PRO A 271 -41.84 -10.80 -27.94
N SER A 272 -40.68 -11.40 -27.67
CA SER A 272 -39.82 -11.04 -26.53
C SER A 272 -38.84 -9.95 -26.84
N ALA A 273 -38.69 -9.57 -28.12
CA ALA A 273 -37.80 -8.50 -28.59
C ALA A 273 -36.38 -8.58 -27.97
N PHE A 274 -35.81 -7.45 -27.54
CA PHE A 274 -34.57 -7.42 -26.75
C PHE A 274 -34.88 -7.60 -25.25
N SER A 275 -34.14 -8.46 -24.61
CA SER A 275 -34.28 -8.78 -23.17
C SER A 275 -32.94 -9.10 -22.55
N VAL A 276 -32.92 -9.30 -21.23
CA VAL A 276 -31.75 -9.81 -20.51
C VAL A 276 -31.90 -11.30 -20.31
N ASN A 277 -30.84 -12.06 -20.59
CA ASN A 277 -30.76 -13.49 -20.35
C ASN A 277 -29.33 -13.90 -19.99
N ASN A 278 -29.17 -14.65 -18.88
CA ASN A 278 -27.88 -15.20 -18.43
C ASN A 278 -26.71 -14.22 -18.49
N GLY A 279 -26.85 -13.03 -17.89
CA GLY A 279 -25.79 -12.02 -17.85
C GLY A 279 -25.57 -11.23 -19.15
N SER A 280 -26.33 -11.53 -20.22
CA SER A 280 -26.14 -10.93 -21.55
C SER A 280 -27.42 -10.26 -22.07
N ILE A 281 -27.26 -9.42 -23.11
CA ILE A 281 -28.39 -8.92 -23.91
C ILE A 281 -28.77 -10.01 -24.89
N SER A 282 -30.02 -10.44 -24.84
CA SER A 282 -30.61 -11.44 -25.70
C SER A 282 -31.63 -10.81 -26.64
N VAL A 283 -31.78 -11.36 -27.84
CA VAL A 283 -32.77 -10.89 -28.81
C VAL A 283 -33.56 -12.05 -29.39
N ASP A 284 -34.89 -11.94 -29.36
CA ASP A 284 -35.80 -12.88 -29.98
C ASP A 284 -35.95 -12.60 -31.49
N ILE A 285 -35.33 -13.42 -32.33
CA ILE A 285 -35.35 -13.31 -33.78
C ILE A 285 -35.98 -14.60 -34.36
N PRO A 286 -37.22 -14.54 -34.85
CA PRO A 286 -37.91 -15.73 -35.39
C PRO A 286 -37.26 -16.30 -36.66
N ALA A 287 -36.65 -15.46 -37.48
CA ALA A 287 -35.97 -15.84 -38.70
C ALA A 287 -34.89 -14.81 -39.10
N GLY A 288 -33.93 -15.26 -39.90
CA GLY A 288 -32.86 -14.34 -40.41
C GLY A 288 -31.73 -14.15 -39.43
N ASN A 289 -30.86 -13.18 -39.76
CA ASN A 289 -29.66 -12.82 -39.01
C ASN A 289 -29.64 -11.32 -38.73
N LEU A 290 -29.43 -10.91 -37.50
CA LEU A 290 -29.20 -9.53 -37.04
C LEU A 290 -27.74 -9.39 -36.66
N GLU A 291 -27.07 -8.42 -37.22
CA GLU A 291 -25.64 -8.18 -36.94
C GLU A 291 -25.46 -6.73 -36.47
N PHE A 292 -24.63 -6.55 -35.43
CA PHE A 292 -24.25 -5.25 -34.90
C PHE A 292 -22.81 -4.91 -35.20
N PHE A 293 -22.53 -3.62 -35.35
CA PHE A 293 -21.20 -3.13 -35.74
C PHE A 293 -20.85 -1.89 -34.88
N ASP A 294 -19.59 -1.82 -34.52
CA ASP A 294 -19.02 -0.58 -33.99
C ASP A 294 -18.71 0.40 -35.09
N ILE A 295 -19.02 1.68 -34.91
CA ILE A 295 -18.57 2.76 -35.80
C ILE A 295 -17.06 2.96 -35.59
N ALA A 296 -16.34 3.36 -36.65
CA ALA A 296 -14.90 3.55 -36.62
C ALA A 296 -14.44 4.40 -35.40
N GLY A 297 -13.64 3.82 -34.53
CA GLY A 297 -13.15 4.44 -33.30
C GLY A 297 -14.04 4.30 -32.07
N SER A 298 -15.13 3.50 -32.15
CA SER A 298 -16.03 3.15 -31.06
C SER A 298 -15.88 1.68 -30.68
N SER A 299 -16.25 1.30 -29.47
CA SER A 299 -16.32 -0.09 -28.98
C SER A 299 -17.67 -0.40 -28.32
N VAL A 300 -18.67 0.45 -28.54
CA VAL A 300 -19.96 0.40 -27.83
C VAL A 300 -20.71 -0.92 -28.05
N ALA A 301 -20.78 -1.39 -29.29
CA ALA A 301 -21.46 -2.65 -29.60
C ALA A 301 -20.65 -3.84 -29.03
N SER A 302 -19.32 -3.77 -29.10
CA SER A 302 -18.42 -4.76 -28.52
C SER A 302 -18.47 -4.78 -26.99
N ASP A 303 -18.49 -3.61 -26.34
CA ASP A 303 -18.59 -3.48 -24.88
C ASP A 303 -19.93 -4.03 -24.36
N LEU A 304 -21.02 -3.83 -25.13
CA LEU A 304 -22.36 -4.35 -24.82
C LEU A 304 -22.57 -5.82 -25.22
N GLY A 305 -21.51 -6.49 -25.68
CA GLY A 305 -21.60 -7.91 -26.05
C GLY A 305 -22.46 -8.19 -27.28
N LEU A 306 -22.78 -7.17 -28.07
CA LEU A 306 -23.62 -7.28 -29.26
C LEU A 306 -22.83 -7.72 -30.50
N THR A 307 -21.48 -7.55 -30.48
CA THR A 307 -20.59 -8.09 -31.49
C THR A 307 -19.85 -9.28 -30.91
N ASN A 308 -20.07 -10.48 -31.42
CA ASN A 308 -19.19 -11.61 -31.11
C ASN A 308 -17.86 -11.37 -31.82
N ASN A 309 -16.73 -11.65 -31.17
CA ASN A 309 -15.36 -11.56 -31.74
C ASN A 309 -15.15 -12.31 -33.05
N ALA A 310 -16.15 -13.08 -33.48
CA ALA A 310 -16.16 -13.88 -34.69
C ALA A 310 -17.32 -13.54 -35.65
N ALA A 311 -17.93 -12.36 -35.55
CA ALA A 311 -19.06 -11.96 -36.39
C ALA A 311 -20.17 -13.02 -36.51
N VAL A 312 -20.57 -13.62 -35.38
CA VAL A 312 -21.70 -14.55 -35.36
C VAL A 312 -22.97 -13.71 -35.19
N PRO A 313 -23.85 -13.70 -36.21
CA PRO A 313 -25.08 -12.93 -36.13
C PRO A 313 -26.02 -13.50 -35.07
N PHE A 314 -26.84 -12.64 -34.48
CA PHE A 314 -27.98 -13.06 -33.71
C PHE A 314 -29.02 -13.69 -34.61
N ASN A 315 -29.55 -14.83 -34.21
CA ASN A 315 -30.60 -15.58 -34.90
C ASN A 315 -31.31 -16.53 -33.93
N ALA A 316 -32.32 -17.22 -34.39
CA ALA A 316 -33.08 -18.18 -33.58
C ALA A 316 -32.27 -19.28 -32.88
N GLY A 317 -31.08 -19.61 -33.41
CA GLY A 317 -30.15 -20.60 -32.85
C GLY A 317 -29.06 -19.98 -31.96
N ASN A 318 -28.89 -18.63 -31.99
CA ASN A 318 -27.92 -17.87 -31.24
C ASN A 318 -28.55 -16.54 -30.81
N PRO A 319 -29.47 -16.55 -29.82
CA PRO A 319 -30.18 -15.34 -29.40
C PRO A 319 -29.36 -14.46 -28.43
N ASP A 320 -28.33 -15.00 -27.78
CA ASP A 320 -27.64 -14.35 -26.65
C ASP A 320 -26.34 -13.69 -27.07
N GLY A 321 -26.11 -12.50 -26.57
CA GLY A 321 -24.85 -11.79 -26.66
C GLY A 321 -23.78 -12.36 -25.72
N ILE A 322 -22.67 -11.64 -25.59
CA ILE A 322 -21.61 -11.97 -24.62
C ILE A 322 -22.04 -11.42 -23.24
N ASP A 323 -21.69 -12.14 -22.20
CA ASP A 323 -21.91 -11.76 -20.81
C ASP A 323 -21.29 -10.37 -20.54
N LEU A 324 -22.08 -9.50 -19.90
CA LEU A 324 -21.69 -8.14 -19.55
C LEU A 324 -20.98 -8.03 -18.21
N ASP A 325 -20.85 -9.15 -17.50
CA ASP A 325 -20.08 -9.30 -16.26
C ASP A 325 -20.43 -8.19 -15.24
N PRO A 326 -21.64 -8.20 -14.65
CA PRO A 326 -22.08 -7.17 -13.72
C PRO A 326 -21.19 -7.13 -12.48
N LYS A 327 -20.88 -5.91 -12.02
CA LYS A 327 -20.05 -5.67 -10.86
C LYS A 327 -20.82 -5.87 -9.55
N LEU A 328 -20.18 -6.50 -8.58
CA LEU A 328 -20.66 -6.49 -7.20
C LEU A 328 -20.65 -5.08 -6.63
N THR A 329 -21.74 -4.72 -6.01
CA THR A 329 -21.87 -3.49 -5.22
C THR A 329 -22.37 -3.82 -3.81
N TRP A 330 -22.17 -2.93 -2.85
CA TRP A 330 -22.68 -3.13 -1.50
C TRP A 330 -24.22 -3.23 -1.45
N THR A 331 -24.90 -2.71 -2.45
CA THR A 331 -26.36 -2.77 -2.60
C THR A 331 -26.85 -3.98 -3.38
N SER A 332 -25.94 -4.80 -3.95
CA SER A 332 -26.33 -6.03 -4.67
C SER A 332 -27.15 -6.95 -3.77
N PRO A 333 -28.38 -7.29 -4.17
CA PRO A 333 -29.24 -8.20 -3.41
C PRO A 333 -28.64 -9.63 -3.38
N ILE A 334 -28.73 -10.30 -2.25
CA ILE A 334 -28.24 -11.70 -2.12
C ILE A 334 -28.95 -12.61 -3.12
N THR A 335 -30.23 -12.37 -3.39
CA THR A 335 -31.04 -13.17 -4.31
C THR A 335 -30.66 -13.01 -5.77
N SER A 336 -29.89 -11.98 -6.11
CA SER A 336 -29.39 -11.73 -7.48
C SER A 336 -27.98 -12.28 -7.70
N LEU A 337 -27.39 -12.97 -6.72
CA LEU A 337 -26.06 -13.54 -6.84
C LEU A 337 -26.16 -14.96 -7.42
N ALA A 338 -25.97 -15.08 -8.75
CA ALA A 338 -26.07 -16.38 -9.45
C ALA A 338 -25.04 -17.38 -8.92
N GLY A 339 -23.86 -16.91 -8.50
CA GLY A 339 -22.83 -17.73 -7.87
C GLY A 339 -23.26 -18.47 -6.60
N LEU A 340 -24.32 -18.02 -5.92
CA LEU A 340 -24.91 -18.71 -4.77
C LEU A 340 -25.87 -19.86 -5.16
N GLY A 341 -26.21 -19.99 -6.44
CA GLY A 341 -27.14 -21.02 -6.94
C GLY A 341 -28.52 -21.01 -6.27
N GLY A 342 -28.95 -19.84 -5.75
CA GLY A 342 -30.23 -19.71 -5.04
C GLY A 342 -30.26 -20.36 -3.65
N THR A 343 -29.11 -20.79 -3.11
CA THR A 343 -29.02 -21.41 -1.78
C THR A 343 -29.09 -20.33 -0.70
N PRO A 344 -29.98 -20.45 0.31
CA PRO A 344 -30.04 -19.49 1.41
C PRO A 344 -28.76 -19.56 2.26
N LEU A 345 -28.29 -18.40 2.69
CA LEU A 345 -27.16 -18.29 3.61
C LEU A 345 -27.57 -18.75 5.01
N GLY A 346 -26.63 -19.29 5.74
CA GLY A 346 -26.76 -19.68 7.16
C GLY A 346 -25.72 -18.99 8.01
N SER A 347 -25.10 -19.74 8.93
CA SER A 347 -24.10 -19.20 9.85
C SER A 347 -22.69 -19.65 9.46
N ILE A 348 -21.72 -18.77 9.68
CA ILE A 348 -20.28 -19.07 9.55
C ILE A 348 -19.60 -18.98 10.91
N GLN A 349 -18.47 -19.65 11.06
CA GLN A 349 -17.58 -19.52 12.20
C GLN A 349 -16.34 -18.72 11.78
N LEU A 350 -16.07 -17.64 12.47
CA LEU A 350 -14.90 -16.80 12.27
C LEU A 350 -14.05 -16.82 13.54
N ASN A 351 -12.81 -17.29 13.44
CA ASN A 351 -11.80 -17.21 14.49
C ASN A 351 -10.81 -16.12 14.12
N ASN A 352 -10.50 -15.23 15.03
CA ASN A 352 -9.48 -14.20 14.87
C ASN A 352 -9.07 -13.66 16.25
N ASN A 353 -7.77 -13.42 16.50
CA ASN A 353 -7.25 -12.91 17.75
C ASN A 353 -7.74 -13.69 18.99
N ALA A 354 -7.60 -15.01 18.99
CA ALA A 354 -8.05 -15.91 20.07
C ALA A 354 -9.57 -15.82 20.38
N ALA A 355 -10.36 -15.17 19.55
CA ALA A 355 -11.81 -15.10 19.69
C ALA A 355 -12.50 -15.87 18.58
N THR A 356 -13.54 -16.63 18.96
CA THR A 356 -14.41 -17.37 18.04
C THR A 356 -15.76 -16.67 17.98
N HIS A 357 -16.18 -16.32 16.77
CA HIS A 357 -17.47 -15.69 16.52
C HIS A 357 -18.31 -16.58 15.61
N THR A 358 -19.55 -16.87 16.03
CA THR A 358 -20.54 -17.46 15.13
C THR A 358 -21.40 -16.33 14.59
N ILE A 359 -21.38 -16.15 13.26
CA ILE A 359 -22.02 -15.05 12.57
C ILE A 359 -23.19 -15.62 11.76
N ASP A 360 -24.40 -15.19 12.08
CA ASP A 360 -25.61 -15.57 11.37
C ASP A 360 -25.85 -14.61 10.18
N LEU A 361 -25.80 -15.15 8.97
CA LEU A 361 -26.04 -14.44 7.71
C LEU A 361 -27.41 -14.74 7.10
N SER A 362 -28.25 -15.56 7.76
CA SER A 362 -29.57 -15.99 7.23
C SER A 362 -30.54 -14.83 7.00
N GLY A 363 -30.35 -13.71 7.71
CA GLY A 363 -31.16 -12.50 7.58
C GLY A 363 -30.62 -11.47 6.59
N ALA A 364 -29.44 -11.68 5.99
CA ALA A 364 -28.84 -10.71 5.08
C ALA A 364 -29.67 -10.58 3.78
N GLN A 365 -29.91 -9.34 3.35
CA GLN A 365 -30.63 -9.05 2.11
C GLN A 365 -29.68 -8.53 1.02
N THR A 366 -28.58 -7.88 1.42
CA THR A 366 -27.59 -7.26 0.54
C THR A 366 -26.16 -7.65 0.97
N LEU A 367 -25.18 -7.38 0.12
CA LEU A 367 -23.76 -7.52 0.50
C LEU A 367 -23.37 -6.59 1.66
N ALA A 368 -24.00 -5.42 1.78
CA ALA A 368 -23.78 -4.53 2.93
C ALA A 368 -24.21 -5.16 4.25
N ASP A 369 -25.26 -6.00 4.25
CA ASP A 369 -25.71 -6.72 5.45
C ASP A 369 -24.69 -7.78 5.84
N ILE A 370 -24.14 -8.53 4.87
CA ILE A 370 -23.04 -9.49 5.10
C ILE A 370 -21.84 -8.79 5.69
N LYS A 371 -21.39 -7.67 5.06
CA LYS A 371 -20.29 -6.87 5.59
C LYS A 371 -20.55 -6.44 7.04
N SER A 372 -21.73 -5.88 7.29
CA SER A 372 -22.09 -5.38 8.62
C SER A 372 -22.13 -6.49 9.66
N ALA A 373 -22.63 -7.68 9.30
CA ALA A 373 -22.67 -8.83 10.19
C ALA A 373 -21.26 -9.37 10.50
N ILE A 374 -20.39 -9.47 9.51
CA ILE A 374 -19.01 -9.97 9.68
C ILE A 374 -18.16 -8.97 10.49
N GLU A 375 -18.29 -7.68 10.22
CA GLU A 375 -17.52 -6.63 10.93
C GLU A 375 -18.09 -6.31 12.32
N ALA A 376 -19.31 -6.73 12.63
CA ALA A 376 -19.93 -6.53 13.92
C ALA A 376 -19.20 -7.33 15.03
N GLY A 377 -19.41 -6.92 16.29
CA GLY A 377 -18.91 -7.68 17.43
C GLY A 377 -17.39 -7.66 17.62
N ASN A 378 -16.71 -6.71 17.01
CA ASN A 378 -15.24 -6.55 17.15
C ASN A 378 -14.45 -7.80 16.69
N THR A 379 -14.83 -8.35 15.54
CA THR A 379 -14.18 -9.51 14.93
C THR A 379 -12.73 -9.24 14.52
N GLY A 380 -12.34 -7.96 14.38
CA GLY A 380 -10.99 -7.57 13.98
C GLY A 380 -10.71 -7.74 12.48
N VAL A 381 -11.74 -7.94 11.66
CA VAL A 381 -11.65 -8.05 10.20
C VAL A 381 -12.44 -6.97 9.50
N ARG A 382 -12.10 -6.73 8.23
CA ARG A 382 -12.84 -5.88 7.29
C ARG A 382 -13.23 -6.68 6.06
N VAL A 383 -14.40 -6.40 5.52
CA VAL A 383 -14.90 -7.00 4.28
C VAL A 383 -14.75 -5.99 3.15
N LEU A 384 -14.12 -6.40 2.06
CA LEU A 384 -13.93 -5.60 0.86
C LEU A 384 -14.50 -6.34 -0.35
N ILE A 385 -14.97 -5.62 -1.35
CA ILE A 385 -15.21 -6.18 -2.68
C ILE A 385 -13.83 -6.32 -3.35
N SER A 386 -13.61 -7.41 -4.08
CA SER A 386 -12.37 -7.67 -4.82
C SER A 386 -12.10 -6.60 -5.88
N ASP A 387 -10.87 -6.50 -6.35
CA ASP A 387 -10.48 -5.50 -7.34
C ASP A 387 -11.15 -5.70 -8.70
N ASP A 388 -11.48 -6.96 -9.04
CA ASP A 388 -12.27 -7.34 -10.23
C ASP A 388 -13.79 -7.16 -10.04
N GLN A 389 -14.21 -6.84 -8.81
CA GLN A 389 -15.61 -6.65 -8.41
C GLN A 389 -16.50 -7.87 -8.63
N GLN A 390 -15.94 -9.08 -8.51
CA GLN A 390 -16.66 -10.35 -8.69
C GLN A 390 -16.76 -11.18 -7.41
N SER A 391 -15.92 -10.90 -6.41
CA SER A 391 -15.89 -11.66 -5.15
C SER A 391 -15.77 -10.74 -3.94
N ILE A 392 -15.84 -11.28 -2.75
CA ILE A 392 -15.59 -10.54 -1.50
C ILE A 392 -14.31 -11.05 -0.85
N ASN A 393 -13.52 -10.10 -0.38
CA ASN A 393 -12.26 -10.34 0.32
C ASN A 393 -12.40 -10.03 1.81
N ILE A 394 -11.74 -10.81 2.64
CA ILE A 394 -11.66 -10.56 4.08
C ILE A 394 -10.26 -10.12 4.44
N VAL A 395 -10.14 -8.98 5.11
CA VAL A 395 -8.86 -8.39 5.52
C VAL A 395 -8.73 -8.47 7.04
N THR A 396 -7.61 -9.02 7.52
CA THR A 396 -7.18 -8.93 8.91
C THR A 396 -6.02 -7.95 9.06
N GLU A 397 -6.00 -7.20 10.15
CA GLU A 397 -4.92 -6.25 10.48
C GLU A 397 -4.14 -6.73 11.72
N SER A 398 -4.34 -7.98 12.12
CA SER A 398 -3.85 -8.51 13.38
C SER A 398 -2.60 -9.36 13.17
N ALA A 399 -1.49 -8.96 13.77
CA ALA A 399 -0.26 -9.75 13.89
C ALA A 399 -0.29 -10.48 15.25
N GLY A 400 -0.71 -11.74 15.21
CA GLY A 400 -0.83 -12.61 16.38
C GLY A 400 -0.12 -13.94 16.18
N LEU A 401 -0.31 -14.86 17.13
CA LEU A 401 0.13 -16.25 17.02
C LEU A 401 -0.57 -16.95 15.85
N GLN A 402 0.07 -17.96 15.27
CA GLN A 402 -0.51 -18.82 14.23
C GLN A 402 -1.85 -19.43 14.67
N THR A 403 -1.92 -19.89 15.94
CA THR A 403 -3.14 -20.46 16.53
C THR A 403 -4.29 -19.48 16.70
N HIS A 404 -3.99 -18.18 16.61
CA HIS A 404 -4.96 -17.08 16.74
C HIS A 404 -5.23 -16.36 15.41
N ALA A 405 -4.69 -16.86 14.32
CA ALA A 405 -4.85 -16.30 12.98
C ALA A 405 -6.31 -16.38 12.49
N LEU A 406 -6.64 -15.57 11.50
CA LEU A 406 -7.96 -15.59 10.87
C LEU A 406 -8.22 -16.95 10.22
N SER A 407 -9.30 -17.58 10.64
CA SER A 407 -9.83 -18.81 10.06
C SER A 407 -11.35 -18.68 9.94
N ILE A 408 -11.88 -18.92 8.74
CA ILE A 408 -13.31 -18.89 8.45
C ILE A 408 -13.73 -20.30 8.02
N SER A 409 -14.69 -20.88 8.71
CA SER A 409 -15.17 -22.24 8.50
C SER A 409 -16.69 -22.32 8.58
N GLU A 410 -17.22 -23.48 8.25
CA GLU A 410 -18.65 -23.74 8.33
C GLU A 410 -19.09 -24.02 9.78
N VAL A 411 -20.40 -23.90 10.01
CA VAL A 411 -21.04 -24.25 11.30
C VAL A 411 -21.92 -25.48 11.09
N LEU A 412 -21.90 -26.41 12.03
CA LEU A 412 -22.76 -27.57 11.97
C LEU A 412 -24.24 -27.17 11.87
N GLY A 413 -24.89 -27.55 10.77
CA GLY A 413 -26.26 -27.18 10.46
C GLY A 413 -26.43 -25.76 9.87
N GLY A 414 -25.34 -25.01 9.65
CA GLY A 414 -25.35 -23.68 9.04
C GLY A 414 -25.29 -23.68 7.50
N GLY A 415 -25.26 -24.85 6.87
CA GLY A 415 -25.03 -24.96 5.42
C GLY A 415 -23.58 -24.69 5.03
N ASP A 416 -23.30 -24.63 3.72
CA ASP A 416 -21.98 -24.38 3.17
C ASP A 416 -21.78 -22.87 2.89
N THR A 417 -22.16 -22.02 3.84
CA THR A 417 -22.27 -20.56 3.66
C THR A 417 -20.94 -19.90 3.39
N ALA A 418 -19.87 -20.28 4.10
CA ALA A 418 -18.54 -19.73 3.87
C ALA A 418 -17.98 -20.15 2.50
N ALA A 419 -18.22 -21.39 2.10
CA ALA A 419 -17.82 -21.92 0.80
C ALA A 419 -18.62 -21.27 -0.35
N LEU A 420 -19.93 -21.10 -0.20
CA LEU A 420 -20.81 -20.43 -1.18
C LEU A 420 -20.39 -18.97 -1.40
N LEU A 421 -20.03 -18.26 -0.34
CA LEU A 421 -19.52 -16.89 -0.43
C LEU A 421 -18.05 -16.81 -0.87
N GLY A 422 -17.37 -17.95 -1.01
CA GLY A 422 -15.96 -18.01 -1.36
C GLY A 422 -15.03 -17.48 -0.26
N ILE A 423 -15.48 -17.38 0.99
CA ILE A 423 -14.72 -16.81 2.13
C ILE A 423 -14.24 -17.86 3.12
N ARG A 424 -14.38 -19.14 2.83
CA ARG A 424 -13.80 -20.22 3.63
C ARG A 424 -12.29 -20.25 3.44
N THR A 425 -11.51 -20.19 4.53
CA THR A 425 -10.05 -20.12 4.43
C THR A 425 -9.41 -21.39 3.90
N LEU A 426 -10.02 -22.57 4.16
CA LEU A 426 -9.64 -23.83 3.54
C LEU A 426 -10.71 -24.27 2.55
N ALA A 427 -10.40 -24.27 1.27
CA ALA A 427 -11.21 -24.80 0.19
C ALA A 427 -10.42 -25.86 -0.60
N GLY A 428 -11.08 -26.66 -1.43
CA GLY A 428 -10.39 -27.62 -2.30
C GLY A 428 -9.41 -26.97 -3.27
N SER A 429 -9.72 -25.74 -3.71
CA SER A 429 -8.88 -24.92 -4.58
C SER A 429 -7.74 -24.18 -3.84
N THR A 430 -7.70 -24.18 -2.50
CA THR A 430 -6.64 -23.54 -1.73
C THR A 430 -5.29 -24.16 -2.09
N ARG A 431 -4.32 -23.34 -2.46
CA ARG A 431 -2.98 -23.79 -2.82
C ARG A 431 -2.21 -24.18 -1.56
N LEU A 432 -1.51 -25.33 -1.62
CA LEU A 432 -0.67 -25.71 -0.49
C LEU A 432 0.58 -24.80 -0.35
N SER A 433 0.92 -24.03 -1.39
CA SER A 433 1.92 -22.95 -1.27
C SER A 433 1.52 -21.83 -0.32
N ASP A 434 0.21 -21.67 -0.06
CA ASP A 434 -0.33 -20.61 0.80
C ASP A 434 -0.43 -21.05 2.27
N PHE A 435 -0.19 -22.34 2.55
CA PHE A 435 -0.13 -22.86 3.92
C PHE A 435 1.04 -22.26 4.68
N ASN A 436 0.95 -22.24 6.00
CA ASN A 436 1.99 -21.75 6.89
C ASN A 436 2.43 -20.32 6.56
N ASP A 437 1.49 -19.42 6.30
CA ASP A 437 1.71 -18.01 5.90
C ASP A 437 2.56 -17.86 4.61
N GLY A 438 2.36 -18.77 3.64
CA GLY A 438 3.07 -18.75 2.37
C GLY A 438 4.41 -19.49 2.35
N ASP A 439 4.81 -20.15 3.45
CA ASP A 439 5.99 -21.04 3.43
C ASP A 439 5.71 -22.36 2.70
N GLY A 440 4.43 -22.70 2.54
CA GLY A 440 3.97 -23.86 1.78
C GLY A 440 4.23 -25.21 2.44
N VAL A 441 4.26 -26.24 1.60
CA VAL A 441 4.53 -27.63 2.00
C VAL A 441 5.77 -28.13 1.24
N SER A 442 6.78 -28.55 1.98
CA SER A 442 8.05 -29.07 1.43
C SER A 442 8.00 -30.60 1.35
N ILE A 443 8.27 -31.14 0.18
CA ILE A 443 8.28 -32.59 -0.10
C ILE A 443 9.69 -33.05 -0.46
N ILE A 444 9.86 -34.36 -0.48
CA ILE A 444 11.08 -35.02 -0.95
C ILE A 444 10.80 -35.64 -2.29
N GLU A 445 11.50 -35.20 -3.33
CA GLU A 445 11.29 -35.68 -4.70
C GLU A 445 12.63 -35.90 -5.40
N GLY A 446 12.67 -36.85 -6.33
CA GLY A 446 13.78 -37.07 -7.24
C GLY A 446 15.02 -37.74 -6.63
N ARG A 447 14.96 -38.30 -5.43
CA ARG A 447 16.07 -39.06 -4.85
C ARG A 447 16.25 -40.40 -5.56
N THR A 448 17.49 -40.70 -5.90
CA THR A 448 17.85 -41.91 -6.62
C THR A 448 18.62 -42.90 -5.72
N ASP A 449 18.43 -44.17 -5.96
CA ASP A 449 19.28 -45.25 -5.38
C ASP A 449 20.73 -45.03 -5.83
N PRO A 450 21.71 -44.90 -4.90
CA PRO A 450 23.08 -44.67 -5.22
C PRO A 450 23.73 -45.80 -6.05
N LEU A 451 23.17 -46.99 -6.02
CA LEU A 451 23.72 -48.16 -6.73
C LEU A 451 23.20 -48.26 -8.18
N THR A 452 21.91 -47.93 -8.39
CA THR A 452 21.26 -48.10 -9.69
C THR A 452 21.14 -46.78 -10.46
N GLY A 453 21.21 -45.63 -9.77
CA GLY A 453 20.94 -44.29 -10.34
C GLY A 453 19.50 -44.04 -10.74
N LEU A 454 18.57 -44.97 -10.44
CA LEU A 454 17.14 -44.82 -10.69
C LEU A 454 16.43 -44.17 -9.50
N VAL A 455 15.32 -43.48 -9.76
CA VAL A 455 14.47 -42.92 -8.69
C VAL A 455 13.98 -44.09 -7.81
N ASP A 456 14.19 -43.96 -6.51
CA ASP A 456 13.76 -44.97 -5.52
C ASP A 456 12.57 -44.42 -4.73
N PRO A 457 11.36 -44.98 -4.89
CA PRO A 457 10.21 -44.57 -4.14
C PRO A 457 10.38 -44.60 -2.62
N ALA A 458 11.16 -45.53 -2.09
CA ALA A 458 11.41 -45.64 -0.65
C ALA A 458 12.21 -44.46 -0.09
N LEU A 459 13.06 -43.83 -0.93
CA LEU A 459 13.84 -42.64 -0.55
C LEU A 459 13.04 -41.33 -0.73
N ASN A 460 11.93 -41.36 -1.47
CA ASN A 460 11.09 -40.23 -1.78
C ASN A 460 9.78 -40.20 -0.97
N THR A 461 9.47 -41.26 -0.21
CA THR A 461 8.32 -41.28 0.71
C THR A 461 8.40 -40.15 1.71
N ASP A 462 7.37 -39.32 1.80
CA ASP A 462 7.29 -38.18 2.70
C ASP A 462 6.82 -38.58 4.10
N PHE A 463 5.76 -39.35 4.18
CA PHE A 463 5.25 -39.85 5.47
C PHE A 463 4.49 -41.18 5.32
N GLU A 464 4.31 -41.82 6.44
CA GLU A 464 3.51 -43.05 6.52
C GLU A 464 2.26 -42.81 7.38
N ILE A 465 1.15 -43.36 6.93
CA ILE A 465 -0.12 -43.41 7.64
C ILE A 465 -0.30 -44.81 8.22
N LYS A 466 -0.31 -44.91 9.55
CA LYS A 466 -0.53 -46.17 10.26
C LYS A 466 -1.99 -46.28 10.67
N LEU A 467 -2.69 -47.32 10.19
CA LEU A 467 -4.06 -47.63 10.57
C LEU A 467 -4.11 -48.34 11.94
N GLY A 468 -5.31 -48.39 12.54
CA GLY A 468 -5.51 -48.90 13.88
C GLY A 468 -5.14 -50.38 14.08
N ASP A 469 -5.09 -51.20 13.06
CA ASP A 469 -4.63 -52.58 13.07
C ASP A 469 -3.12 -52.75 12.82
N GLY A 470 -2.43 -51.62 12.59
CA GLY A 470 -0.99 -51.57 12.36
C GLY A 470 -0.59 -51.62 10.89
N PHE A 471 -1.53 -51.71 9.93
CA PHE A 471 -1.22 -51.58 8.51
C PHE A 471 -0.70 -50.18 8.20
N THR A 472 0.33 -50.09 7.36
CA THR A 472 1.00 -48.81 7.03
C THR A 472 0.81 -48.53 5.54
N ILE A 473 0.42 -47.28 5.25
CA ILE A 473 0.29 -46.75 3.91
C ILE A 473 1.42 -45.70 3.74
N SER A 474 2.30 -45.88 2.76
CA SER A 474 3.38 -44.96 2.44
C SER A 474 2.90 -43.91 1.44
N ILE A 475 3.15 -42.63 1.71
CA ILE A 475 2.78 -41.52 0.86
C ILE A 475 4.04 -40.85 0.30
N ASP A 476 4.13 -40.84 -1.02
CA ASP A 476 5.17 -40.19 -1.83
C ASP A 476 4.50 -39.10 -2.66
N LEU A 477 4.79 -37.85 -2.34
CA LEU A 477 4.18 -36.69 -2.97
C LEU A 477 5.08 -36.12 -4.05
N SER A 478 4.45 -35.70 -5.16
CA SER A 478 5.11 -34.93 -6.21
C SER A 478 4.67 -33.46 -6.17
N THR A 479 5.42 -32.60 -6.85
CA THR A 479 5.06 -31.15 -6.99
C THR A 479 3.64 -30.95 -7.55
N ALA A 480 3.13 -31.87 -8.40
CA ALA A 480 1.77 -31.80 -8.92
C ALA A 480 0.73 -32.13 -7.83
N ASP A 481 1.03 -33.05 -6.92
CA ASP A 481 0.13 -33.48 -5.85
C ASP A 481 -0.08 -32.39 -4.80
N ILE A 482 0.88 -31.50 -4.62
CA ILE A 482 0.82 -30.40 -3.65
C ILE A 482 0.38 -29.06 -4.29
N ALA A 483 -0.20 -29.08 -5.50
CA ALA A 483 -0.67 -27.83 -6.14
C ALA A 483 -1.86 -27.22 -5.38
N THR A 484 -2.83 -28.04 -4.97
CA THR A 484 -4.03 -27.63 -4.21
C THR A 484 -4.40 -28.70 -3.19
N VAL A 485 -5.31 -28.37 -2.28
CA VAL A 485 -5.88 -29.34 -1.31
C VAL A 485 -6.55 -30.50 -2.03
N ASP A 486 -7.30 -30.22 -3.11
CA ASP A 486 -7.98 -31.29 -3.89
C ASP A 486 -6.98 -32.25 -4.55
N THR A 487 -5.89 -31.73 -5.14
CA THR A 487 -4.87 -32.60 -5.76
C THR A 487 -4.15 -33.43 -4.69
N PHE A 488 -3.87 -32.87 -3.53
CA PHE A 488 -3.28 -33.59 -2.40
C PHE A 488 -4.21 -34.74 -1.92
N VAL A 489 -5.47 -34.43 -1.65
CA VAL A 489 -6.47 -35.42 -1.19
C VAL A 489 -6.62 -36.52 -2.21
N ALA A 490 -6.69 -36.18 -3.51
CA ALA A 490 -6.79 -37.16 -4.59
C ALA A 490 -5.55 -38.07 -4.66
N ALA A 491 -4.33 -37.50 -4.53
CA ALA A 491 -3.10 -38.28 -4.55
C ALA A 491 -2.98 -39.22 -3.36
N VAL A 492 -3.30 -38.76 -2.15
CA VAL A 492 -3.31 -39.63 -0.94
C VAL A 492 -4.30 -40.78 -1.08
N ASN A 493 -5.53 -40.51 -1.55
CA ASN A 493 -6.52 -41.56 -1.78
C ASN A 493 -6.05 -42.59 -2.83
N ALA A 494 -5.53 -42.13 -3.96
CA ALA A 494 -5.06 -42.99 -5.03
C ALA A 494 -3.91 -43.92 -4.55
N GLN A 495 -2.94 -43.38 -3.80
CA GLN A 495 -1.84 -44.18 -3.25
C GLN A 495 -2.33 -45.18 -2.17
N ALA A 496 -3.25 -44.73 -1.32
CA ALA A 496 -3.86 -45.61 -0.30
C ALA A 496 -4.65 -46.76 -0.95
N ASP A 497 -5.50 -46.48 -1.93
CA ASP A 497 -6.32 -47.49 -2.65
C ASP A 497 -5.43 -48.53 -3.34
N ALA A 498 -4.35 -48.07 -3.97
CA ALA A 498 -3.40 -48.99 -4.62
C ALA A 498 -2.73 -49.96 -3.62
N GLN A 499 -2.29 -49.44 -2.45
CA GLN A 499 -1.63 -50.24 -1.43
C GLN A 499 -2.58 -51.15 -0.69
N LEU A 500 -3.82 -50.68 -0.38
CA LEU A 500 -4.88 -51.51 0.22
C LEU A 500 -5.27 -52.66 -0.73
N THR A 501 -5.48 -52.35 -2.02
CA THR A 501 -5.81 -53.38 -3.04
C THR A 501 -4.68 -54.40 -3.19
N ALA A 502 -3.42 -53.97 -3.23
CA ALA A 502 -2.26 -54.85 -3.29
C ALA A 502 -2.15 -55.76 -2.06
N ALA A 503 -2.61 -55.30 -0.91
CA ALA A 503 -2.69 -56.06 0.34
C ALA A 503 -3.95 -56.95 0.45
N GLY A 504 -4.84 -56.93 -0.57
CA GLY A 504 -6.14 -57.67 -0.55
C GLY A 504 -7.15 -57.08 0.46
N ARG A 505 -7.06 -55.81 0.75
CA ARG A 505 -7.91 -55.10 1.70
C ARG A 505 -8.97 -54.26 0.96
N PRO A 506 -10.14 -53.96 1.63
CA PRO A 506 -11.08 -53.00 1.07
C PRO A 506 -10.51 -51.59 0.99
N THR A 507 -10.73 -50.90 -0.13
CA THR A 507 -10.35 -49.47 -0.27
C THR A 507 -11.11 -48.56 0.70
N THR A 508 -12.27 -49.02 1.21
CA THR A 508 -13.05 -48.31 2.26
C THR A 508 -12.40 -48.35 3.64
N ASP A 509 -11.28 -49.06 3.81
CA ASP A 509 -10.51 -49.05 5.07
C ASP A 509 -9.88 -47.71 5.39
N PHE A 510 -9.60 -46.89 4.36
CA PHE A 510 -9.04 -45.56 4.52
C PHE A 510 -9.66 -44.60 3.50
N SER A 511 -9.80 -43.33 3.88
CA SER A 511 -10.06 -42.20 2.96
C SER A 511 -9.51 -40.89 3.52
N ALA A 512 -9.01 -40.04 2.63
CA ALA A 512 -8.65 -38.65 2.90
C ALA A 512 -9.72 -37.72 2.33
N ASN A 513 -10.09 -36.69 3.06
CA ASN A 513 -11.06 -35.66 2.65
C ASN A 513 -10.68 -34.31 3.23
N MET A 514 -11.18 -33.26 2.64
CA MET A 514 -11.25 -31.94 3.31
C MET A 514 -12.39 -32.02 4.36
N GLY A 515 -12.16 -31.48 5.56
CA GLY A 515 -13.18 -31.44 6.60
C GLY A 515 -14.43 -30.68 6.13
N ALA A 516 -15.62 -31.25 6.29
CA ALA A 516 -16.86 -30.60 5.83
C ALA A 516 -17.17 -29.30 6.61
N ILE A 517 -16.89 -29.28 7.91
CA ILE A 517 -17.24 -28.16 8.80
C ILE A 517 -16.00 -27.39 9.20
N SER A 518 -14.94 -28.07 9.60
CA SER A 518 -13.69 -27.47 10.07
C SER A 518 -12.66 -27.37 8.94
N ASN A 519 -11.77 -26.39 9.07
CA ASN A 519 -10.64 -26.23 8.16
C ASN A 519 -9.51 -27.18 8.57
N GLY A 520 -9.52 -28.37 8.02
CA GLY A 520 -8.50 -29.38 8.23
C GLY A 520 -8.63 -30.49 7.21
N ILE A 521 -7.53 -31.19 6.98
CA ILE A 521 -7.52 -32.41 6.20
C ILE A 521 -7.93 -33.56 7.14
N GLU A 522 -8.88 -34.33 6.73
CA GLU A 522 -9.41 -35.44 7.52
C GLU A 522 -8.99 -36.77 6.91
N PHE A 523 -8.32 -37.61 7.70
CA PHE A 523 -8.06 -39.01 7.40
C PHE A 523 -9.03 -39.88 8.16
N ASN A 524 -9.74 -40.70 7.46
CA ASN A 524 -10.77 -41.57 7.99
C ASN A 524 -10.36 -43.04 7.83
N GLN A 525 -10.63 -43.86 8.84
CA GLN A 525 -10.49 -45.30 8.76
C GLN A 525 -11.80 -45.98 9.13
N SER A 526 -12.01 -47.21 8.66
CA SER A 526 -13.22 -48.01 8.96
C SER A 526 -13.38 -48.21 10.48
N ALA A 527 -14.61 -48.36 10.96
CA ALA A 527 -14.90 -48.54 12.37
C ALA A 527 -14.22 -49.79 12.95
N ALA A 528 -14.01 -50.81 12.14
CA ALA A 528 -13.32 -52.04 12.54
C ALA A 528 -11.82 -51.74 12.87
N LEU A 529 -11.21 -50.88 12.10
CA LEU A 529 -9.82 -50.46 12.31
C LEU A 529 -9.70 -49.48 13.49
N GLY A 530 -10.68 -48.58 13.65
CA GLY A 530 -10.73 -47.64 14.80
C GLY A 530 -10.81 -48.38 16.15
N ALA A 531 -11.41 -49.57 16.19
CA ALA A 531 -11.39 -50.42 17.40
C ALA A 531 -9.96 -50.91 17.77
N GLY A 532 -9.08 -51.02 16.81
CA GLY A 532 -7.66 -51.39 17.02
C GLY A 532 -6.76 -50.25 17.49
N GLY A 533 -7.15 -49.01 17.23
CA GLY A 533 -6.39 -47.80 17.63
C GLY A 533 -6.60 -46.60 16.72
N PRO A 534 -6.05 -45.44 17.07
CA PRO A 534 -6.12 -44.25 16.24
C PRO A 534 -5.20 -44.33 14.98
N ILE A 535 -5.50 -43.51 14.00
CA ILE A 535 -4.61 -43.29 12.87
C ILE A 535 -3.34 -42.56 13.41
N GLY A 536 -2.18 -43.10 13.06
CA GLY A 536 -0.88 -42.50 13.38
C GLY A 536 -0.19 -41.97 12.12
N ILE A 537 0.52 -40.87 12.25
CA ILE A 537 1.33 -40.28 11.18
C ILE A 537 2.79 -40.40 11.58
N ARG A 538 3.65 -40.79 10.65
CA ARG A 538 5.09 -40.88 10.85
C ARG A 538 5.81 -40.25 9.67
N PRO A 539 6.51 -39.10 9.86
CA PRO A 539 7.37 -38.55 8.83
C PRO A 539 8.53 -39.51 8.56
N VAL A 540 8.95 -39.61 7.30
CA VAL A 540 10.09 -40.43 6.88
C VAL A 540 11.04 -39.61 6.01
N ASN A 541 12.25 -40.11 5.82
CA ASN A 541 13.28 -39.48 4.98
C ASN A 541 13.61 -38.03 5.33
N ASN A 542 13.31 -37.56 6.53
CA ASN A 542 13.39 -36.17 6.97
C ASN A 542 12.49 -35.22 6.17
N SER A 543 11.35 -35.73 5.67
CA SER A 543 10.34 -34.86 5.07
C SER A 543 9.62 -34.04 6.14
N GLN A 544 9.36 -32.79 5.85
CA GLN A 544 8.58 -31.87 6.69
C GLN A 544 7.09 -31.82 6.26
N ALA A 545 6.70 -32.57 5.21
CA ALA A 545 5.36 -32.48 4.63
C ALA A 545 4.26 -32.76 5.66
N ALA A 546 4.41 -33.80 6.48
CA ALA A 546 3.41 -34.15 7.50
C ALA A 546 3.21 -33.04 8.55
N GLU A 547 4.30 -32.36 8.95
CA GLU A 547 4.29 -31.26 9.88
C GLU A 547 3.62 -30.03 9.27
N GLN A 548 4.08 -29.67 8.07
CA GLN A 548 3.56 -28.49 7.35
C GLN A 548 2.12 -28.62 6.90
N LEU A 549 1.60 -29.86 6.74
CA LEU A 549 0.19 -30.17 6.51
C LEU A 549 -0.64 -30.19 7.82
N GLY A 550 -0.02 -29.97 8.99
CA GLY A 550 -0.66 -30.02 10.29
C GLY A 550 -1.13 -31.41 10.72
N LEU A 551 -0.60 -32.48 10.09
CA LEU A 551 -0.99 -33.84 10.39
C LEU A 551 -0.39 -34.36 11.68
N MET A 552 0.78 -33.85 12.08
CA MET A 552 1.47 -34.25 13.31
C MET A 552 0.75 -33.77 14.57
N ASP A 553 0.16 -32.56 14.50
CA ASP A 553 -0.67 -31.96 15.55
C ASP A 553 -2.14 -32.34 15.44
N GLY A 554 -2.43 -33.32 14.58
CA GLY A 554 -3.77 -33.76 14.27
C GLY A 554 -4.51 -34.35 15.46
N LYS A 555 -5.81 -34.08 15.57
CA LYS A 555 -6.67 -34.53 16.64
C LYS A 555 -7.47 -35.75 16.22
N SER A 556 -7.34 -36.81 17.00
CA SER A 556 -8.19 -38.04 16.81
C SER A 556 -9.63 -37.81 17.29
N GLY A 557 -10.59 -38.34 16.53
CA GLY A 557 -12.02 -38.24 16.81
C GLY A 557 -12.78 -39.48 16.43
N GLY A 558 -14.13 -39.47 16.59
CA GLY A 558 -15.01 -40.55 16.10
C GLY A 558 -14.68 -41.95 16.63
N ALA A 559 -14.30 -42.13 17.86
CA ALA A 559 -13.80 -43.42 18.42
C ALA A 559 -12.58 -43.95 17.62
N ASN A 560 -11.60 -43.12 17.35
CA ASN A 560 -10.37 -43.36 16.58
C ASN A 560 -10.58 -43.60 15.06
N THR A 561 -11.76 -43.32 14.55
CA THR A 561 -12.02 -43.47 13.08
C THR A 561 -11.59 -42.25 12.28
N LEU A 562 -11.26 -41.16 12.93
CA LEU A 562 -10.93 -39.86 12.30
C LEU A 562 -9.63 -39.34 12.90
N LEU A 563 -8.71 -38.89 12.03
CA LEU A 563 -7.64 -37.97 12.35
C LEU A 563 -7.87 -36.66 11.56
N ARG A 564 -8.01 -35.55 12.24
CA ARG A 564 -8.15 -34.23 11.60
C ARG A 564 -6.88 -33.43 11.82
N SER A 565 -6.30 -32.93 10.74
CA SER A 565 -5.14 -32.04 10.81
C SER A 565 -5.46 -30.72 11.50
N GLU A 566 -4.45 -30.04 11.99
CA GLU A 566 -4.55 -28.64 12.36
C GLU A 566 -4.79 -27.76 11.12
N ASP A 567 -5.50 -26.64 11.29
CA ASP A 567 -5.73 -25.68 10.21
C ASP A 567 -4.41 -24.92 9.89
N ARG A 568 -3.85 -25.16 8.74
CA ARG A 568 -2.64 -24.49 8.21
C ARG A 568 -2.96 -23.47 7.11
N ALA A 569 -4.24 -23.33 6.74
CA ALA A 569 -4.73 -22.35 5.77
C ALA A 569 -5.24 -21.07 6.45
N THR A 570 -4.67 -20.74 7.59
CA THR A 570 -5.02 -19.53 8.34
C THR A 570 -4.35 -18.31 7.74
N ILE A 571 -4.93 -17.13 7.98
CA ILE A 571 -4.46 -15.87 7.45
C ILE A 571 -4.18 -14.91 8.60
N ARG A 572 -2.99 -14.36 8.64
CA ARG A 572 -2.60 -13.32 9.61
C ARG A 572 -1.66 -12.33 8.96
N VAL A 573 -1.42 -11.23 9.66
CA VAL A 573 -0.38 -10.28 9.24
C VAL A 573 0.99 -10.90 9.48
N ASN A 574 1.75 -11.07 8.40
CA ASN A 574 3.09 -11.66 8.42
C ASN A 574 4.14 -10.55 8.60
N ASN A 575 4.50 -10.25 9.85
CA ASN A 575 5.44 -9.19 10.19
C ASN A 575 6.33 -9.54 11.39
N LEU A 576 7.19 -8.62 11.77
CA LEU A 576 8.13 -8.82 12.87
C LEU A 576 7.46 -9.23 14.20
N PHE A 577 6.26 -8.70 14.50
CA PHE A 577 5.54 -9.11 15.73
C PHE A 577 5.11 -10.56 15.68
N SER A 578 4.49 -11.00 14.56
CA SER A 578 4.06 -12.39 14.41
C SER A 578 5.25 -13.35 14.44
N HIS A 579 6.39 -12.99 13.82
CA HIS A 579 7.59 -13.83 13.83
C HIS A 579 8.21 -13.98 15.23
N LEU A 580 8.22 -12.92 16.04
CA LEU A 580 8.69 -12.98 17.41
C LEU A 580 7.73 -13.77 18.33
N LEU A 581 6.42 -13.60 18.13
CA LEU A 581 5.41 -14.36 18.84
C LEU A 581 5.53 -15.86 18.56
N ASP A 582 5.71 -16.24 17.28
CA ASP A 582 5.92 -17.63 16.89
C ASP A 582 7.19 -18.21 17.50
N LEU A 583 8.29 -17.43 17.50
CA LEU A 583 9.51 -17.88 18.16
C LEU A 583 9.32 -18.12 19.66
N SER A 584 8.66 -17.20 20.34
CA SER A 584 8.35 -17.35 21.76
C SER A 584 7.51 -18.60 22.04
N GLU A 585 6.47 -18.81 21.24
CA GLU A 585 5.57 -19.97 21.38
C GLU A 585 6.30 -21.29 21.07
N ALA A 586 7.08 -21.34 19.98
CA ALA A 586 7.85 -22.51 19.62
C ALA A 586 8.90 -22.87 20.71
N LEU A 587 9.53 -21.87 21.32
CA LEU A 587 10.45 -22.09 22.44
C LEU A 587 9.73 -22.63 23.69
N LYS A 588 8.53 -22.13 24.01
CA LYS A 588 7.71 -22.59 25.14
C LYS A 588 7.21 -24.01 24.97
N ASN A 589 6.88 -24.38 23.73
CA ASN A 589 6.33 -25.70 23.40
C ASN A 589 7.39 -26.74 23.01
N ASP A 590 8.69 -26.39 23.10
CA ASP A 590 9.81 -27.27 22.68
C ASP A 590 9.71 -27.71 21.20
N ASP A 591 9.09 -26.86 20.37
CA ASP A 591 8.86 -27.11 18.94
C ASP A 591 10.08 -26.69 18.12
N THR A 592 10.89 -27.67 17.73
CA THR A 592 12.13 -27.43 16.95
C THR A 592 11.82 -26.96 15.53
N PHE A 593 10.74 -27.46 14.93
CA PHE A 593 10.31 -27.04 13.60
C PHE A 593 9.86 -25.57 13.61
N GLY A 594 9.03 -25.19 14.58
CA GLY A 594 8.60 -23.80 14.77
C GLY A 594 9.79 -22.85 15.00
N ILE A 595 10.82 -23.27 15.74
CA ILE A 595 12.06 -22.50 15.93
C ILE A 595 12.81 -22.29 14.60
N GLU A 596 12.95 -23.35 13.78
CA GLU A 596 13.60 -23.25 12.48
C GLU A 596 12.83 -22.31 11.53
N LEU A 597 11.51 -22.44 11.49
CA LEU A 597 10.62 -21.60 10.69
C LEU A 597 10.69 -20.13 11.12
N ALA A 598 10.60 -19.87 12.43
CA ALA A 598 10.73 -18.52 12.99
C ALA A 598 12.11 -17.93 12.71
N THR A 599 13.18 -18.72 12.75
CA THR A 599 14.54 -18.28 12.38
C THR A 599 14.60 -17.78 10.93
N LYS A 600 14.00 -18.52 9.99
CA LYS A 600 13.91 -18.13 8.57
C LYS A 600 13.13 -16.82 8.41
N ARG A 601 11.98 -16.70 9.06
CA ARG A 601 11.10 -15.52 9.01
C ARG A 601 11.73 -14.28 9.63
N LEU A 602 12.46 -14.43 10.73
CA LEU A 602 13.25 -13.34 11.33
C LEU A 602 14.33 -12.82 10.38
N GLY A 603 14.93 -13.68 9.55
CA GLY A 603 15.84 -13.26 8.49
C GLY A 603 15.15 -12.31 7.49
N ILE A 604 13.92 -12.60 7.07
CA ILE A 604 13.12 -11.72 6.20
C ILE A 604 12.82 -10.39 6.90
N SER A 605 12.44 -10.42 8.18
CA SER A 605 12.23 -9.20 8.97
C SER A 605 13.49 -8.36 9.11
N GLN A 606 14.65 -9.00 9.27
CA GLN A 606 15.94 -8.30 9.32
C GLN A 606 16.22 -7.55 8.02
N ASP A 607 15.97 -8.19 6.86
CA ASP A 607 16.13 -7.55 5.56
C ASP A 607 15.20 -6.35 5.39
N HIS A 608 13.94 -6.44 5.85
CA HIS A 608 12.99 -5.33 5.82
C HIS A 608 13.49 -4.13 6.64
N VAL A 609 13.96 -4.35 7.87
CA VAL A 609 14.50 -3.27 8.72
C VAL A 609 15.75 -2.65 8.09
N ILE A 610 16.64 -3.45 7.52
CA ILE A 610 17.85 -2.98 6.82
C ILE A 610 17.48 -2.12 5.61
N GLN A 611 16.49 -2.53 4.83
CA GLN A 611 16.00 -1.78 3.67
C GLN A 611 15.36 -0.45 4.08
N ALA A 612 14.53 -0.45 5.13
CA ALA A 612 13.94 0.76 5.70
C ALA A 612 15.05 1.74 6.14
N ARG A 613 16.04 1.25 6.87
CA ARG A 613 17.17 2.05 7.33
C ARG A 613 18.01 2.60 6.19
N SER A 614 18.26 1.80 5.15
CA SER A 614 18.96 2.24 3.94
C SER A 614 18.23 3.40 3.25
N THR A 615 16.90 3.32 3.19
CA THR A 615 16.03 4.37 2.62
C THR A 615 16.13 5.66 3.45
N VAL A 616 16.03 5.56 4.78
CA VAL A 616 16.18 6.71 5.71
C VAL A 616 17.56 7.33 5.59
N GLY A 617 18.61 6.52 5.51
CA GLY A 617 19.99 6.99 5.27
C GLY A 617 20.15 7.72 3.93
N GLY A 618 19.38 7.34 2.92
CA GLY A 618 19.29 8.05 1.65
C GLY A 618 18.67 9.45 1.81
N TYR A 619 17.60 9.56 2.60
CA TYR A 619 16.99 10.86 2.91
C TYR A 619 17.92 11.76 3.75
N SER A 620 18.60 11.23 4.75
CA SER A 620 19.59 11.96 5.55
C SER A 620 20.66 12.60 4.67
N ARG A 621 21.27 11.83 3.76
CA ARG A 621 22.27 12.38 2.83
C ARG A 621 21.71 13.49 1.93
N ARG A 622 20.49 13.33 1.42
CA ARG A 622 19.84 14.37 0.60
C ARG A 622 19.59 15.65 1.40
N LEU A 623 19.21 15.53 2.67
CA LEU A 623 19.05 16.68 3.56
C LEU A 623 20.38 17.38 3.82
N ASP A 624 21.44 16.65 4.14
CA ASP A 624 22.77 17.18 4.37
C ASP A 624 23.32 17.93 3.14
N ASP A 625 23.09 17.39 1.94
CA ASP A 625 23.47 18.05 0.70
C ASP A 625 22.66 19.34 0.46
N GLU A 626 21.37 19.35 0.82
CA GLU A 626 20.54 20.54 0.70
C GLU A 626 20.95 21.61 1.73
N VAL A 627 21.21 21.22 2.98
CA VAL A 627 21.75 22.14 4.00
C VAL A 627 23.00 22.84 3.49
N ARG A 628 24.00 22.09 3.01
CA ARG A 628 25.21 22.65 2.44
C ARG A 628 24.94 23.63 1.30
N ARG A 629 24.08 23.27 0.36
CA ARG A 629 23.69 24.15 -0.76
C ARG A 629 23.06 25.46 -0.28
N GLN A 630 22.21 25.38 0.73
CA GLN A 630 21.56 26.58 1.27
C GLN A 630 22.53 27.44 2.12
N GLU A 631 23.43 26.83 2.87
CA GLU A 631 24.51 27.53 3.57
C GLU A 631 25.43 28.29 2.59
N ASP A 632 25.89 27.60 1.53
CA ASP A 632 26.69 28.23 0.46
C ASP A 632 25.94 29.38 -0.19
N ARG A 633 24.64 29.28 -0.38
CA ARG A 633 23.79 30.34 -0.93
C ARG A 633 23.69 31.53 0.01
N VAL A 634 23.52 31.29 1.32
CA VAL A 634 23.52 32.37 2.32
C VAL A 634 24.84 33.09 2.30
N VAL A 635 25.97 32.37 2.30
CA VAL A 635 27.31 32.98 2.25
C VAL A 635 27.50 33.81 0.98
N PHE A 636 27.08 33.27 -0.17
CA PHE A 636 27.16 34.03 -1.44
C PHE A 636 26.29 35.29 -1.42
N ASP A 637 25.02 35.18 -1.01
CA ASP A 637 24.11 36.34 -0.94
C ASP A 637 24.59 37.40 0.07
N GLN A 638 25.16 36.97 1.20
CA GLN A 638 25.79 37.86 2.17
C GLN A 638 27.02 38.59 1.58
N ALA A 639 27.85 37.87 0.83
CA ALA A 639 29.03 38.49 0.18
C ALA A 639 28.59 39.52 -0.87
N VAL A 640 27.59 39.21 -1.71
CA VAL A 640 27.05 40.18 -2.68
C VAL A 640 26.40 41.38 -1.97
N ARG A 641 25.65 41.16 -0.90
CA ARG A 641 25.07 42.23 -0.08
C ARG A 641 26.13 43.10 0.52
N SER A 642 27.23 42.53 1.07
CA SER A 642 28.36 43.26 1.62
C SER A 642 29.00 44.13 0.55
N GLN A 643 29.25 43.64 -0.66
CA GLN A 643 29.78 44.43 -1.78
C GLN A 643 28.89 45.63 -2.16
N LEU A 644 27.56 45.49 -2.01
CA LEU A 644 26.63 46.59 -2.33
C LEU A 644 26.41 47.55 -1.19
N ARG A 645 26.55 47.15 0.06
CA ARG A 645 26.16 47.91 1.24
C ARG A 645 27.32 48.44 2.08
N ASP A 646 28.40 47.64 2.20
CA ASP A 646 29.46 47.94 3.16
C ASP A 646 30.41 48.98 2.60
N LEU A 647 30.94 49.84 3.49
CA LEU A 647 31.84 50.94 3.16
C LEU A 647 33.27 50.44 2.96
N ASP A 648 33.92 50.85 1.88
CA ASP A 648 35.38 50.77 1.80
C ASP A 648 36.01 51.73 2.77
N PHE A 649 36.40 51.22 3.93
CA PHE A 649 36.93 51.99 5.05
C PHE A 649 38.23 52.75 4.69
N ALA A 650 39.08 52.17 3.83
CA ALA A 650 40.34 52.80 3.43
C ALA A 650 40.07 53.94 2.48
N ALA A 651 39.24 53.80 1.49
CA ALA A 651 38.83 54.86 0.58
C ALA A 651 38.10 55.99 1.32
N ALA A 652 37.12 55.62 2.18
CA ALA A 652 36.32 56.56 2.96
C ALA A 652 37.17 57.36 3.95
N SER A 653 38.13 56.74 4.64
CA SER A 653 39.04 57.42 5.56
C SER A 653 39.96 58.40 4.84
N SER A 654 40.43 58.03 3.64
CA SER A 654 41.24 58.93 2.80
C SER A 654 40.41 60.11 2.30
N GLU A 655 39.17 59.91 1.87
CA GLU A 655 38.26 60.97 1.44
C GLU A 655 37.88 61.88 2.61
N PHE A 656 37.65 61.31 3.80
CA PHE A 656 37.37 62.07 5.01
C PHE A 656 38.54 63.08 5.37
N ALA A 657 39.77 62.56 5.34
CA ALA A 657 40.93 63.37 5.57
C ALA A 657 41.08 64.49 4.52
N GLN A 658 40.77 64.16 3.25
CA GLN A 658 40.82 65.13 2.15
C GLN A 658 39.74 66.21 2.30
N LEU A 659 38.52 65.85 2.65
CA LEU A 659 37.41 66.77 2.90
C LEU A 659 37.67 67.66 4.13
N GLN A 660 38.32 67.16 5.19
CA GLN A 660 38.75 67.96 6.33
C GLN A 660 39.78 69.02 5.92
N LEU A 661 40.77 68.65 5.10
CA LEU A 661 41.73 69.56 4.54
C LEU A 661 41.07 70.63 3.65
N GLN A 662 40.12 70.24 2.80
CA GLN A 662 39.34 71.16 1.96
C GLN A 662 38.49 72.11 2.81
N LEU A 663 37.90 71.69 3.89
CA LEU A 663 37.14 72.52 4.79
C LEU A 663 38.04 73.55 5.48
N GLN A 664 39.17 73.08 5.99
CA GLN A 664 40.15 74.00 6.62
C GLN A 664 40.66 75.04 5.62
N ALA A 665 40.98 74.62 4.41
CA ALA A 665 41.42 75.57 3.35
C ALA A 665 40.29 76.54 2.97
N GLY A 666 39.06 76.06 2.81
CA GLY A 666 37.89 76.89 2.51
C GLY A 666 37.61 77.91 3.61
N LEU A 667 37.68 77.50 4.87
CA LEU A 667 37.52 78.42 6.03
C LEU A 667 38.62 79.45 6.07
N SER A 668 39.89 79.11 5.77
CA SER A 668 41.00 80.07 5.72
C SER A 668 40.85 81.10 4.59
N VAL A 669 40.40 80.67 3.41
CA VAL A 669 40.10 81.57 2.27
C VAL A 669 38.91 82.46 2.59
N ALA A 670 37.86 81.96 3.22
CA ALA A 670 36.72 82.78 3.66
C ALA A 670 37.13 83.84 4.70
N ALA A 671 37.96 83.46 5.69
CA ALA A 671 38.48 84.38 6.66
C ALA A 671 39.34 85.45 6.01
N GLN A 672 40.25 85.14 5.05
CA GLN A 672 41.05 86.11 4.32
C GLN A 672 40.18 87.01 3.44
N SER A 673 39.12 86.50 2.84
CA SER A 673 38.22 87.34 2.02
C SER A 673 37.43 88.33 2.86
N GLN A 674 37.05 87.98 4.10
CA GLN A 674 36.39 88.88 5.04
C GLN A 674 37.36 89.97 5.58
N GLN A 675 38.59 89.63 5.81
CA GLN A 675 39.62 90.63 6.23
C GLN A 675 39.89 91.63 5.12
N ARG A 676 39.89 91.26 3.86
CA ARG A 676 40.06 92.22 2.74
C ARG A 676 38.85 93.14 2.57
N THR A 677 37.63 92.65 2.79
CA THR A 677 36.42 93.47 2.72
C THR A 677 36.32 94.44 3.91
N LEU A 678 36.84 94.14 5.10
CA LEU A 678 36.90 95.01 6.26
C LEU A 678 37.98 96.08 6.10
N LEU A 679 39.11 95.72 5.48
CA LEU A 679 40.17 96.68 5.17
C LEU A 679 39.76 97.65 4.05
N ASP A 680 39.00 97.25 3.06
CA ASP A 680 38.44 98.06 1.98
C ASP A 680 37.29 98.98 2.44
N PHE A 681 36.68 98.70 3.62
CA PHE A 681 35.61 99.47 4.23
C PHE A 681 36.16 100.52 5.18
N LEU A 682 37.39 100.34 5.76
CA LEU A 682 38.00 101.21 6.71
C LEU A 682 39.09 102.13 6.09
N GLY A 683 39.49 101.96 4.85
CA GLY A 683 40.40 102.80 4.04
C GLY A 683 39.59 103.49 2.94
#